data_c67cdd6a43f094529e40560926f3eab2
#
_entry.id   c67cdd6a43f094529e40560926f3eab2
#
_cell.length_a   1.000
_cell.length_b   1.000
_cell.length_c   1.000
_cell.angle_alpha   90.00
_cell.angle_beta   90.00
_cell.angle_gamma   90.00
#
_symmetry.space_group_name_H-M   'P 1'
#
loop_
_entity.id
_entity.type
_entity.pdbx_description
1 polymer ?
#
loop_
_entity_poly.entity_id
_entity_poly.type
_entity_poly.pdbx_seq_one_letter_code
_entity_poly.pdbx_strand_id
1 'polypeptide(L)'
;MLDQKKLKAHGVRYARALQIAVRTAGMLSADHQVATGPIQQSFEVLQLLIKDVGEFTIGFVEGRVMFGNVLTTAQGLTQLENEFAKHGVSAIKFEPGLTQARYKQVIALLATPLKRVEELGGTEVFLQRNPVEGVRFFPVAKGTKRTESGDTILEMDTEAFLRAQAASAPAIDAVDPLAMLFESAGLPVPEGVGVGNPAEIMKLIGPTLDAALTGQTGDPGKAYMALAQVLQGLRPDSVLSTFSPERRQELGAMQPTEMAAEMINDRALEWASREMASAPTGEDAFVVESNVVRVLARSLHATQMAGKLADRLARYVKEYNLPKHICENIQEEVQWVGLPPEEKHKLLLQKERYTRLEFRRLLDHLKELLGKAKVAEASDLGQRFLGFLDRPAEEISSEELSRVPELVRAMAGVRTGFSQNVADKLLEALQRETLTGFKHFQLANSLGSLAQNAATYEEYDLVQAIGSALEQLMAKDPVLHAECCEKIIRRLLPTTAIERLVELFLQKRDDAAWTRNAASMMRRTGSGGIEVLFQTLEDEPTANNRLALIRLIGRMGSAGVEVARQRLTDQRWYVVRNACVVLGELKDPELLQQLTPVLQHEELRVQRAALDAIIKSRAPGRARVLAAVLSHLKGQVQEHALDELIYLKSPEALSDLEQYVFAEKPDRAALLIKAVQSIGAIHDEKTPDILARILGAKKLPATVRQVALNALTVFPSPAARQRLQEFAASSDEPLAASARSAAEKK
;
A
#
# COMPACT_ATOMS: atom_id res chain seq x y z
N MET A 1 6.26 20.10 21.05
CA MET A 1 5.24 19.13 20.63
C MET A 1 5.58 18.61 19.22
N LEU A 2 5.63 17.31 19.05
CA LEU A 2 5.86 16.75 17.70
C LEU A 2 4.65 17.09 16.82
N ASP A 3 4.91 17.52 15.59
CA ASP A 3 3.89 17.67 14.55
C ASP A 3 3.17 16.32 14.36
N GLN A 4 1.83 16.31 14.34
CA GLN A 4 1.01 15.09 14.19
C GLN A 4 1.47 14.23 12.98
N LYS A 5 1.96 14.86 11.92
CA LYS A 5 2.49 14.17 10.75
C LYS A 5 3.78 13.41 11.07
N LYS A 6 4.65 13.97 11.91
CA LYS A 6 5.87 13.31 12.38
C LYS A 6 5.55 12.19 13.37
N LEU A 7 4.60 12.41 14.31
CA LEU A 7 4.17 11.38 15.24
C LEU A 7 3.57 10.16 14.51
N LYS A 8 2.75 10.39 13.49
CA LYS A 8 2.22 9.34 12.62
C LYS A 8 3.33 8.55 11.91
N ALA A 9 4.29 9.23 11.29
CA ALA A 9 5.38 8.58 10.57
C ALA A 9 6.28 7.73 11.49
N HIS A 10 6.66 8.28 12.65
CA HIS A 10 7.47 7.57 13.64
C HIS A 10 6.67 6.44 14.31
N GLY A 11 5.37 6.63 14.58
CA GLY A 11 4.47 5.62 15.12
C GLY A 11 4.34 4.40 14.20
N VAL A 12 4.15 4.62 12.88
CA VAL A 12 4.12 3.53 11.90
C VAL A 12 5.45 2.79 11.84
N ARG A 13 6.57 3.51 11.88
CA ARG A 13 7.91 2.90 11.92
C ARG A 13 8.09 2.03 13.16
N TYR A 14 7.64 2.52 14.33
CA TYR A 14 7.66 1.76 15.57
C TYR A 14 6.79 0.51 15.50
N ALA A 15 5.54 0.63 15.04
CA ALA A 15 4.61 -0.49 14.95
C ALA A 15 5.16 -1.62 14.04
N ARG A 16 5.79 -1.29 12.92
CA ARG A 16 6.47 -2.26 12.05
C ARG A 16 7.66 -2.94 12.76
N ALA A 17 8.49 -2.19 13.45
CA ALA A 17 9.61 -2.74 14.22
C ALA A 17 9.11 -3.65 15.36
N LEU A 18 8.04 -3.23 16.08
CA LEU A 18 7.38 -4.03 17.11
C LEU A 18 6.82 -5.34 16.54
N GLN A 19 6.15 -5.29 15.40
CA GLN A 19 5.63 -6.48 14.72
C GLN A 19 6.73 -7.51 14.41
N ILE A 20 7.86 -7.05 13.90
CA ILE A 20 9.02 -7.91 13.62
C ILE A 20 9.57 -8.51 14.91
N ALA A 21 9.73 -7.70 15.97
CA ALA A 21 10.25 -8.15 17.26
C ALA A 21 9.34 -9.21 17.90
N VAL A 22 8.01 -8.98 17.96
CA VAL A 22 7.03 -9.93 18.51
C VAL A 22 7.02 -11.24 17.71
N ARG A 23 7.01 -11.16 16.39
CA ARG A 23 7.03 -12.34 15.52
C ARG A 23 8.30 -13.16 15.71
N THR A 24 9.46 -12.51 15.74
CA THR A 24 10.74 -13.21 15.90
C THR A 24 10.84 -13.88 17.27
N ALA A 25 10.38 -13.19 18.32
CA ALA A 25 10.31 -13.74 19.67
C ALA A 25 9.32 -14.91 19.79
N GLY A 26 8.19 -14.85 19.07
CA GLY A 26 7.21 -15.95 19.03
C GLY A 26 7.72 -17.21 18.34
N MET A 27 8.63 -17.08 17.37
CA MET A 27 9.25 -18.22 16.68
C MET A 27 10.42 -18.85 17.44
N LEU A 28 11.24 -18.03 18.12
CA LEU A 28 12.55 -18.42 18.62
C LEU A 28 12.74 -18.19 20.14
N SER A 29 11.78 -17.62 20.83
CA SER A 29 11.87 -17.02 22.17
C SER A 29 12.56 -15.63 22.17
N ALA A 30 12.13 -14.76 23.10
CA ALA A 30 12.71 -13.41 23.25
C ALA A 30 14.17 -13.43 23.74
N ASP A 31 14.65 -14.54 24.31
CA ASP A 31 16.03 -14.73 24.77
C ASP A 31 16.97 -15.25 23.67
N HIS A 32 16.44 -15.64 22.54
CA HIS A 32 17.25 -16.17 21.45
C HIS A 32 18.10 -15.06 20.80
N GLN A 33 19.36 -15.38 20.46
CA GLN A 33 20.32 -14.40 19.92
C GLN A 33 19.79 -13.65 18.68
N VAL A 34 19.04 -14.34 17.80
CA VAL A 34 18.46 -13.76 16.59
C VAL A 34 17.33 -12.76 16.91
N ALA A 35 16.62 -12.92 18.04
CA ALA A 35 15.55 -12.01 18.45
C ALA A 35 16.09 -10.70 19.06
N THR A 36 17.33 -10.69 19.54
CA THR A 36 17.93 -9.53 20.21
C THR A 36 18.00 -8.30 19.30
N GLY A 37 18.39 -8.46 18.03
CA GLY A 37 18.50 -7.36 17.07
C GLY A 37 17.15 -6.66 16.80
N PRO A 38 16.09 -7.36 16.39
CA PRO A 38 14.76 -6.79 16.20
C PRO A 38 14.18 -6.15 17.47
N ILE A 39 14.40 -6.75 18.65
CA ILE A 39 13.93 -6.19 19.93
C ILE A 39 14.67 -4.88 20.22
N GLN A 40 15.97 -4.83 20.04
CA GLN A 40 16.77 -3.62 20.23
C GLN A 40 16.34 -2.53 19.26
N GLN A 41 16.19 -2.83 17.98
CA GLN A 41 15.75 -1.86 16.96
C GLN A 41 14.39 -1.27 17.27
N SER A 42 13.42 -2.09 17.68
CA SER A 42 12.09 -1.60 18.06
C SER A 42 12.14 -0.75 19.32
N PHE A 43 12.98 -1.10 20.29
CA PHE A 43 13.18 -0.32 21.51
C PHE A 43 13.80 1.06 21.23
N GLU A 44 14.81 1.13 20.37
CA GLU A 44 15.46 2.39 19.97
C GLU A 44 14.44 3.36 19.33
N VAL A 45 13.57 2.86 18.45
CA VAL A 45 12.50 3.68 17.84
C VAL A 45 11.48 4.14 18.90
N LEU A 46 11.12 3.27 19.86
CA LEU A 46 10.24 3.64 20.97
C LEU A 46 10.85 4.72 21.85
N GLN A 47 12.15 4.62 22.19
CA GLN A 47 12.85 5.62 23.01
C GLN A 47 12.86 7.00 22.34
N LEU A 48 13.00 7.07 21.02
CA LEU A 48 12.89 8.34 20.28
C LEU A 48 11.48 8.93 20.43
N LEU A 49 10.43 8.11 20.31
CA LEU A 49 9.04 8.55 20.49
C LEU A 49 8.78 9.04 21.93
N ILE A 50 9.21 8.28 22.94
CA ILE A 50 9.05 8.66 24.35
C ILE A 50 9.80 9.97 24.66
N LYS A 51 11.00 10.14 24.11
CA LYS A 51 11.79 11.38 24.27
C LYS A 51 11.05 12.60 23.72
N ASP A 52 10.32 12.41 22.62
CA ASP A 52 9.66 13.51 21.91
C ASP A 52 8.27 13.85 22.50
N VAL A 53 7.51 12.86 23.01
CA VAL A 53 6.13 13.06 23.48
C VAL A 53 5.93 12.78 24.97
N GLY A 54 6.97 12.39 25.72
CA GLY A 54 6.93 12.08 27.14
C GLY A 54 6.45 10.66 27.42
N GLU A 55 5.25 10.30 27.02
CA GLU A 55 4.67 8.95 27.10
C GLU A 55 4.10 8.57 25.73
N PHE A 56 4.10 7.28 25.40
CA PHE A 56 3.65 6.83 24.09
C PHE A 56 2.68 5.66 24.21
N THR A 57 1.53 5.78 23.52
CA THR A 57 0.52 4.73 23.46
C THR A 57 0.40 4.21 22.03
N ILE A 58 0.39 2.89 21.90
CA ILE A 58 0.00 2.20 20.66
C ILE A 58 -1.22 1.33 20.94
N GLY A 59 -2.23 1.40 20.10
CA GLY A 59 -3.44 0.60 20.23
C GLY A 59 -4.15 0.42 18.92
N PHE A 60 -5.14 -0.49 18.89
CA PHE A 60 -5.96 -0.76 17.72
C PHE A 60 -7.43 -0.56 18.10
N VAL A 61 -8.13 0.18 17.24
CA VAL A 61 -9.54 0.52 17.40
C VAL A 61 -10.22 0.46 16.04
N GLU A 62 -11.17 -0.45 15.86
CA GLU A 62 -11.99 -0.59 14.63
C GLU A 62 -11.15 -0.65 13.33
N GLY A 63 -10.09 -1.48 13.30
CA GLY A 63 -9.21 -1.61 12.12
C GLY A 63 -8.32 -0.39 11.87
N ARG A 64 -8.21 0.51 12.85
CA ARG A 64 -7.28 1.65 12.83
C ARG A 64 -6.24 1.50 13.92
N VAL A 65 -5.05 2.04 13.68
CA VAL A 65 -3.99 2.10 14.69
C VAL A 65 -3.95 3.49 15.32
N MET A 66 -3.80 3.51 16.64
CA MET A 66 -3.63 4.72 17.44
C MET A 66 -2.18 4.86 17.87
N PHE A 67 -1.60 6.04 17.65
CA PHE A 67 -0.28 6.43 18.11
C PHE A 67 -0.39 7.67 19.01
N GLY A 68 -0.28 7.47 20.32
CA GLY A 68 -0.61 8.51 21.28
C GLY A 68 -2.08 8.91 21.14
N ASN A 69 -2.34 10.13 20.68
CA ASN A 69 -3.68 10.66 20.40
C ASN A 69 -4.02 10.73 18.90
N VAL A 70 -3.17 10.20 18.01
CA VAL A 70 -3.37 10.24 16.58
C VAL A 70 -3.88 8.90 16.08
N LEU A 71 -5.09 8.88 15.53
CA LEU A 71 -5.69 7.71 14.89
C LEU A 71 -5.39 7.71 13.40
N THR A 72 -4.97 6.56 12.85
CA THR A 72 -4.67 6.42 11.42
C THR A 72 -5.06 5.02 10.94
N THR A 73 -5.12 4.81 9.62
CA THR A 73 -5.39 3.48 9.05
C THR A 73 -4.25 2.52 9.38
N ALA A 74 -4.59 1.29 9.79
CA ALA A 74 -3.63 0.24 10.19
C ALA A 74 -3.00 -0.52 9.01
N GLN A 75 -2.78 0.14 7.86
CA GLN A 75 -2.24 -0.52 6.66
C GLN A 75 -0.89 -1.20 6.94
N GLY A 76 -0.84 -2.51 6.65
CA GLY A 76 0.36 -3.33 6.89
C GLY A 76 0.61 -3.71 8.35
N LEU A 77 -0.30 -3.42 9.29
CA LEU A 77 -0.18 -3.72 10.72
C LEU A 77 -1.19 -4.76 11.22
N THR A 78 -1.93 -5.40 10.32
CA THR A 78 -2.97 -6.39 10.65
C THR A 78 -2.42 -7.57 11.47
N GLN A 79 -1.17 -7.96 11.26
CA GLN A 79 -0.54 -9.02 12.07
C GLN A 79 -0.32 -8.56 13.52
N LEU A 80 0.12 -7.32 13.72
CA LEU A 80 0.30 -6.78 15.06
C LEU A 80 -1.04 -6.58 15.77
N GLU A 81 -2.05 -6.12 15.05
CA GLU A 81 -3.43 -6.03 15.52
C GLU A 81 -3.95 -7.41 15.97
N ASN A 82 -3.74 -8.45 15.16
CA ASN A 82 -4.09 -9.81 15.50
C ASN A 82 -3.35 -10.34 16.74
N GLU A 83 -2.07 -10.01 16.91
CA GLU A 83 -1.32 -10.40 18.12
C GLU A 83 -1.87 -9.68 19.35
N PHE A 84 -2.20 -8.39 19.25
CA PHE A 84 -2.87 -7.66 20.34
C PHE A 84 -4.23 -8.29 20.68
N ALA A 85 -5.06 -8.55 19.66
CA ALA A 85 -6.38 -9.14 19.83
C ALA A 85 -6.32 -10.56 20.43
N LYS A 86 -5.38 -11.41 19.98
CA LYS A 86 -5.15 -12.76 20.55
C LYS A 86 -4.83 -12.69 22.05
N HIS A 87 -4.05 -11.72 22.46
CA HIS A 87 -3.69 -11.52 23.85
C HIS A 87 -4.71 -10.67 24.62
N GLY A 88 -5.88 -10.38 24.02
CA GLY A 88 -6.94 -9.60 24.66
C GLY A 88 -6.49 -8.18 25.06
N VAL A 89 -5.51 -7.62 24.34
CA VAL A 89 -4.96 -6.28 24.56
C VAL A 89 -5.49 -5.34 23.49
N SER A 90 -6.09 -4.23 23.86
CA SER A 90 -6.53 -3.17 22.93
C SER A 90 -5.46 -2.11 22.71
N ALA A 91 -4.68 -1.79 23.76
CA ALA A 91 -3.60 -0.82 23.67
C ALA A 91 -2.50 -1.10 24.71
N ILE A 92 -1.31 -0.55 24.45
CA ILE A 92 -0.16 -0.57 25.36
C ILE A 92 0.36 0.85 25.49
N LYS A 93 0.50 1.34 26.72
CA LYS A 93 1.09 2.63 27.04
C LYS A 93 2.47 2.42 27.65
N PHE A 94 3.46 3.14 27.13
CA PHE A 94 4.84 3.15 27.58
C PHE A 94 5.15 4.48 28.26
N GLU A 95 5.74 4.41 29.46
CA GLU A 95 6.11 5.56 30.27
C GLU A 95 7.62 5.88 30.15
N PRO A 96 8.04 7.11 30.48
CA PRO A 96 9.45 7.48 30.51
C PRO A 96 10.25 6.61 31.49
N GLY A 97 11.51 6.34 31.17
CA GLY A 97 12.38 5.51 32.01
C GLY A 97 12.29 4.01 31.76
N LEU A 98 11.54 3.58 30.74
CA LEU A 98 11.49 2.17 30.33
C LEU A 98 12.88 1.69 29.92
N THR A 99 13.36 0.57 30.52
CA THR A 99 14.64 -0.05 30.17
C THR A 99 14.47 -1.10 29.08
N GLN A 100 15.55 -1.40 28.36
CA GLN A 100 15.53 -2.45 27.31
C GLN A 100 15.16 -3.83 27.88
N ALA A 101 15.57 -4.14 29.10
CA ALA A 101 15.22 -5.40 29.76
C ALA A 101 13.71 -5.51 30.03
N ARG A 102 13.07 -4.45 30.49
CA ARG A 102 11.62 -4.38 30.68
C ARG A 102 10.86 -4.42 29.38
N TYR A 103 11.35 -3.71 28.34
CA TYR A 103 10.78 -3.78 27.02
C TYR A 103 10.83 -5.18 26.43
N LYS A 104 11.94 -5.91 26.62
CA LYS A 104 12.06 -7.32 26.24
C LYS A 104 11.00 -8.21 26.90
N GLN A 105 10.65 -7.91 28.17
CA GLN A 105 9.55 -8.62 28.87
C GLN A 105 8.20 -8.37 28.17
N VAL A 106 7.92 -7.14 27.73
CA VAL A 106 6.71 -6.84 26.94
C VAL A 106 6.66 -7.67 25.66
N ILE A 107 7.77 -7.75 24.94
CA ILE A 107 7.85 -8.56 23.73
C ILE A 107 7.63 -10.05 24.03
N ALA A 108 8.22 -10.57 25.12
CA ALA A 108 8.02 -11.95 25.56
C ALA A 108 6.55 -12.24 25.92
N LEU A 109 5.86 -11.31 26.57
CA LEU A 109 4.43 -11.42 26.90
C LEU A 109 3.57 -11.49 25.63
N LEU A 110 3.80 -10.58 24.66
CA LEU A 110 3.07 -10.55 23.38
C LEU A 110 3.41 -11.74 22.48
N ALA A 111 4.56 -12.36 22.66
CA ALA A 111 5.02 -13.54 21.91
C ALA A 111 4.57 -14.87 22.53
N THR A 112 3.92 -14.84 23.72
CA THR A 112 3.50 -16.06 24.42
C THR A 112 2.35 -16.74 23.67
N PRO A 113 2.41 -18.06 23.39
CA PRO A 113 1.32 -18.77 22.70
C PRO A 113 -0.01 -18.68 23.48
N LEU A 114 -1.10 -18.41 22.76
CA LEU A 114 -2.45 -18.23 23.35
C LEU A 114 -2.88 -19.40 24.28
N LYS A 115 -2.58 -20.64 23.86
CA LYS A 115 -2.87 -21.83 24.66
C LYS A 115 -2.26 -21.75 26.05
N ARG A 116 -1.04 -21.20 26.17
CA ARG A 116 -0.36 -21.03 27.46
C ARG A 116 -0.98 -19.89 28.29
N VAL A 117 -1.47 -18.86 27.63
CA VAL A 117 -2.20 -17.76 28.31
C VAL A 117 -3.53 -18.27 28.86
N GLU A 118 -4.23 -19.13 28.13
CA GLU A 118 -5.48 -19.77 28.57
C GLU A 118 -5.25 -20.73 29.74
N GLU A 119 -4.18 -21.55 29.70
CA GLU A 119 -3.77 -22.44 30.80
C GLU A 119 -3.45 -21.67 32.11
N LEU A 120 -2.99 -20.42 32.01
CA LEU A 120 -2.65 -19.56 33.14
C LEU A 120 -3.84 -18.77 33.69
N GLY A 121 -5.03 -18.98 33.18
CA GLY A 121 -6.28 -18.36 33.67
C GLY A 121 -6.80 -17.20 32.78
N GLY A 122 -6.31 -17.13 31.54
CA GLY A 122 -6.70 -16.13 30.56
C GLY A 122 -5.90 -14.83 30.64
N THR A 123 -6.12 -13.95 29.65
CA THR A 123 -5.31 -12.73 29.43
C THR A 123 -5.24 -11.83 30.65
N GLU A 124 -6.38 -11.55 31.28
CA GLU A 124 -6.45 -10.62 32.40
C GLU A 124 -5.59 -11.10 33.59
N VAL A 125 -5.72 -12.38 33.96
CA VAL A 125 -4.93 -13.01 35.02
C VAL A 125 -3.45 -13.10 34.64
N PHE A 126 -3.18 -13.40 33.35
CA PHE A 126 -1.83 -13.48 32.84
C PHE A 126 -1.08 -12.14 32.92
N LEU A 127 -1.72 -11.03 32.49
CA LEU A 127 -1.13 -9.70 32.53
C LEU A 127 -0.98 -9.19 33.99
N GLN A 128 -1.95 -9.47 34.88
CA GLN A 128 -1.86 -9.12 36.30
C GLN A 128 -0.72 -9.84 37.03
N ARG A 129 -0.43 -11.09 36.63
CA ARG A 129 0.68 -11.89 37.22
C ARG A 129 2.05 -11.49 36.70
N ASN A 130 2.11 -10.80 35.55
CA ASN A 130 3.35 -10.37 34.89
C ASN A 130 3.38 -8.85 34.69
N PRO A 131 3.34 -8.04 35.76
CA PRO A 131 3.41 -6.60 35.62
C PRO A 131 4.80 -6.16 35.11
N VAL A 132 4.82 -5.23 34.16
CA VAL A 132 6.06 -4.62 33.67
C VAL A 132 6.05 -3.15 34.09
N GLU A 133 7.02 -2.77 34.91
CA GLU A 133 7.13 -1.39 35.41
C GLU A 133 7.40 -0.42 34.25
N GLY A 134 6.64 0.68 34.19
CA GLY A 134 6.68 1.65 33.10
C GLY A 134 5.88 1.24 31.85
N VAL A 135 5.03 0.18 31.97
CA VAL A 135 4.15 -0.27 30.89
C VAL A 135 2.75 -0.56 31.42
N ARG A 136 1.72 -0.04 30.73
CA ARG A 136 0.32 -0.35 31.04
C ARG A 136 -0.34 -1.03 29.84
N PHE A 137 -0.95 -2.18 30.09
CA PHE A 137 -1.77 -2.89 29.14
C PHE A 137 -3.24 -2.55 29.34
N PHE A 138 -3.95 -2.26 28.26
CA PHE A 138 -5.39 -2.02 28.26
C PHE A 138 -6.08 -3.26 27.68
N PRO A 139 -6.87 -3.99 28.47
CA PRO A 139 -7.58 -5.18 27.99
C PRO A 139 -8.73 -4.79 27.06
N VAL A 140 -9.08 -5.70 26.15
CA VAL A 140 -10.31 -5.62 25.35
C VAL A 140 -11.49 -5.84 26.26
N ALA A 141 -12.47 -4.91 26.28
CA ALA A 141 -13.66 -5.03 27.11
C ALA A 141 -14.46 -6.30 26.76
N LYS A 142 -14.89 -7.05 27.80
CA LYS A 142 -15.67 -8.29 27.64
C LYS A 142 -17.06 -7.98 27.07
N GLY A 143 -17.27 -8.29 25.80
CA GLY A 143 -18.54 -8.14 25.07
C GLY A 143 -18.57 -8.86 23.73
N THR A 144 -17.52 -9.57 23.35
CA THR A 144 -17.39 -10.23 22.05
C THR A 144 -18.05 -11.61 22.03
N LYS A 145 -19.09 -11.80 21.21
CA LYS A 145 -19.57 -13.12 20.79
C LYS A 145 -18.68 -13.63 19.64
N ARG A 146 -18.08 -14.81 19.83
CA ARG A 146 -17.45 -15.56 18.74
C ARG A 146 -18.54 -16.10 17.80
N THR A 147 -18.44 -15.85 16.52
CA THR A 147 -19.21 -16.57 15.49
C THR A 147 -18.55 -17.92 15.20
N GLU A 148 -19.33 -18.93 14.80
CA GLU A 148 -18.86 -20.29 14.50
C GLU A 148 -17.85 -20.38 13.34
N SER A 149 -17.61 -19.31 12.60
CA SER A 149 -16.64 -19.20 11.49
C SER A 149 -15.25 -18.74 11.90
N GLY A 150 -15.00 -18.45 13.18
CA GLY A 150 -13.66 -18.05 13.66
C GLY A 150 -13.28 -16.58 13.44
N ASP A 151 -14.13 -15.78 12.82
CA ASP A 151 -13.92 -14.35 12.65
C ASP A 151 -14.40 -13.59 13.89
N THR A 152 -13.51 -12.81 14.48
CA THR A 152 -13.81 -11.95 15.64
C THR A 152 -14.35 -10.63 15.14
N ILE A 153 -15.67 -10.42 15.24
CA ILE A 153 -16.27 -9.09 15.07
C ILE A 153 -16.17 -8.41 16.42
N LEU A 154 -15.34 -7.39 16.53
CA LEU A 154 -15.27 -6.48 17.68
C LEU A 154 -16.46 -5.53 17.61
N GLU A 155 -17.59 -5.89 18.26
CA GLU A 155 -18.52 -4.88 18.75
C GLU A 155 -17.88 -4.24 19.98
N MET A 156 -17.25 -3.10 19.78
CA MET A 156 -16.78 -2.27 20.88
C MET A 156 -17.98 -1.58 21.52
N ASP A 157 -18.28 -1.93 22.75
CA ASP A 157 -19.14 -1.12 23.61
C ASP A 157 -18.38 0.20 23.90
N THR A 158 -18.67 1.20 23.06
CA THR A 158 -18.11 2.56 23.17
C THR A 158 -18.41 3.14 24.58
N GLU A 159 -19.51 2.74 25.22
CA GLU A 159 -19.82 3.12 26.60
C GLU A 159 -18.87 2.48 27.61
N ALA A 160 -18.45 1.24 27.43
CA ALA A 160 -17.52 0.58 28.37
C ALA A 160 -16.11 1.18 28.28
N PHE A 161 -15.65 1.57 27.08
CA PHE A 161 -14.39 2.28 26.90
C PHE A 161 -14.43 3.68 27.55
N LEU A 162 -15.52 4.40 27.35
CA LEU A 162 -15.74 5.72 27.99
C LEU A 162 -15.88 5.60 29.51
N ARG A 163 -16.50 4.53 30.01
CA ARG A 163 -16.59 4.26 31.47
C ARG A 163 -15.24 3.88 32.08
N ALA A 164 -14.40 3.14 31.37
CA ALA A 164 -13.05 2.80 31.83
C ALA A 164 -12.12 4.03 31.83
N GLN A 165 -12.28 4.94 30.88
CA GLN A 165 -11.58 6.22 30.85
C GLN A 165 -12.10 7.17 31.96
N ALA A 166 -13.40 7.17 32.20
CA ALA A 166 -14.02 7.95 33.29
C ALA A 166 -13.65 7.44 34.69
N ALA A 167 -13.41 6.13 34.87
CA ALA A 167 -13.01 5.54 36.17
C ALA A 167 -11.53 5.81 36.54
N SER A 168 -10.70 6.25 35.61
CA SER A 168 -9.29 6.61 35.82
C SER A 168 -9.04 8.13 35.90
N ALA A 169 -10.07 8.96 35.68
CA ALA A 169 -10.00 10.39 35.81
C ALA A 169 -10.50 10.79 37.24
N PRO A 170 -9.94 11.85 37.86
CA PRO A 170 -10.53 12.39 39.06
C PRO A 170 -11.98 12.80 38.77
N ALA A 171 -12.89 12.53 39.69
CA ALA A 171 -14.32 12.76 39.56
C ALA A 171 -14.59 14.13 38.92
N ILE A 172 -15.07 14.13 37.67
CA ILE A 172 -15.58 15.31 37.00
C ILE A 172 -17.09 15.22 37.09
N ASP A 173 -17.65 16.05 37.99
CA ASP A 173 -19.06 16.37 37.98
C ASP A 173 -19.41 17.10 36.70
N ALA A 174 -20.44 16.61 36.00
CA ALA A 174 -21.08 17.16 34.83
C ALA A 174 -20.20 17.19 33.52
N VAL A 175 -20.68 16.50 32.49
CA VAL A 175 -20.15 16.59 31.12
C VAL A 175 -20.06 18.05 30.71
N ASP A 176 -18.87 18.54 30.38
CA ASP A 176 -18.66 19.93 29.95
C ASP A 176 -19.42 20.15 28.63
N PRO A 177 -20.44 21.02 28.61
CA PRO A 177 -21.23 21.28 27.41
C PRO A 177 -20.39 21.84 26.25
N LEU A 178 -19.27 22.48 26.56
CA LEU A 178 -18.32 22.99 25.57
C LEU A 178 -17.56 21.82 24.90
N ALA A 179 -17.14 20.82 25.67
CA ALA A 179 -16.53 19.61 25.13
C ALA A 179 -17.50 18.87 24.18
N MET A 180 -18.77 18.75 24.53
CA MET A 180 -19.80 18.17 23.65
C MET A 180 -19.97 18.94 22.35
N LEU A 181 -19.84 20.26 22.39
CA LEU A 181 -19.92 21.10 21.19
C LEU A 181 -18.76 20.83 20.24
N PHE A 182 -17.54 20.70 20.76
CA PHE A 182 -16.37 20.34 19.97
C PHE A 182 -16.46 18.90 19.40
N GLU A 183 -16.92 17.94 20.19
CA GLU A 183 -17.18 16.58 19.75
C GLU A 183 -18.21 16.52 18.62
N SER A 184 -19.29 17.32 18.70
CA SER A 184 -20.31 17.40 17.66
C SER A 184 -19.76 17.88 16.32
N ALA A 185 -18.65 18.61 16.35
CA ALA A 185 -17.93 19.10 15.18
C ALA A 185 -16.82 18.16 14.71
N GLY A 186 -16.54 17.07 15.44
CA GLY A 186 -15.37 16.22 15.21
C GLY A 186 -14.03 16.91 15.48
N LEU A 187 -14.01 17.95 16.33
CA LEU A 187 -12.84 18.75 16.67
C LEU A 187 -12.29 18.39 18.04
N PRO A 188 -10.97 18.44 18.25
CA PRO A 188 -10.39 18.29 19.58
C PRO A 188 -10.74 19.49 20.47
N VAL A 189 -11.04 19.24 21.73
CA VAL A 189 -11.27 20.28 22.73
C VAL A 189 -9.95 21.04 22.98
N PRO A 190 -9.89 22.38 22.86
CA PRO A 190 -8.68 23.15 23.14
C PRO A 190 -8.29 23.08 24.61
N GLU A 191 -7.01 22.83 24.91
CA GLU A 191 -6.49 22.83 26.28
C GLU A 191 -6.63 24.22 26.92
N GLY A 192 -7.18 24.29 28.15
CA GLY A 192 -7.24 25.51 28.94
C GLY A 192 -8.48 26.39 28.74
N VAL A 193 -9.42 25.99 27.88
CA VAL A 193 -10.70 26.70 27.72
C VAL A 193 -11.69 26.21 28.80
N GLY A 194 -11.73 26.89 29.93
CA GLY A 194 -12.74 26.68 30.97
C GLY A 194 -13.91 27.65 30.81
N VAL A 195 -15.05 27.32 31.42
CA VAL A 195 -16.31 28.12 31.41
C VAL A 195 -16.15 29.56 31.95
N GLY A 196 -14.94 29.97 32.31
CA GLY A 196 -14.65 31.23 33.00
C GLY A 196 -14.57 32.49 32.14
N ASN A 197 -14.44 32.39 30.82
CA ASN A 197 -14.34 33.56 29.95
C ASN A 197 -15.36 33.54 28.80
N PRO A 198 -16.54 34.15 28.96
CA PRO A 198 -17.59 34.14 27.93
C PRO A 198 -17.15 34.66 26.56
N ALA A 199 -16.26 35.66 26.50
CA ALA A 199 -15.80 36.25 25.25
C ALA A 199 -14.89 35.31 24.47
N GLU A 200 -14.11 34.46 25.12
CA GLU A 200 -13.29 33.44 24.46
C GLU A 200 -14.16 32.29 23.95
N ILE A 201 -15.13 31.83 24.76
CA ILE A 201 -16.10 30.82 24.36
C ILE A 201 -16.83 31.25 23.09
N MET A 202 -17.35 32.48 23.04
CA MET A 202 -18.08 32.99 21.89
C MET A 202 -17.22 33.07 20.64
N LYS A 203 -15.91 33.32 20.74
CA LYS A 203 -14.98 33.26 19.57
C LYS A 203 -14.80 31.85 19.02
N LEU A 204 -14.88 30.84 19.88
CA LEU A 204 -14.70 29.44 19.49
C LEU A 204 -16.00 28.80 18.94
N ILE A 205 -17.17 29.26 19.40
CA ILE A 205 -18.46 28.73 18.96
C ILE A 205 -18.64 28.83 17.45
N GLY A 206 -18.34 29.96 16.84
CA GLY A 206 -18.55 30.16 15.42
C GLY A 206 -17.84 29.13 14.53
N PRO A 207 -16.50 29.01 14.60
CA PRO A 207 -15.76 28.00 13.83
C PRO A 207 -16.18 26.55 14.15
N THR A 208 -16.55 26.27 15.40
CA THR A 208 -17.00 24.92 15.80
C THR A 208 -18.37 24.59 15.20
N LEU A 209 -19.29 25.55 15.17
CA LEU A 209 -20.58 25.37 14.48
C LEU A 209 -20.39 25.19 12.97
N ASP A 210 -19.49 25.92 12.33
CA ASP A 210 -19.18 25.73 10.91
C ASP A 210 -18.72 24.28 10.67
N ALA A 211 -17.84 23.75 11.48
CA ALA A 211 -17.38 22.38 11.37
C ALA A 211 -18.49 21.35 11.66
N ALA A 212 -19.36 21.60 12.63
CA ALA A 212 -20.49 20.73 12.95
C ALA A 212 -21.55 20.70 11.82
N LEU A 213 -21.75 21.83 11.13
CA LEU A 213 -22.72 21.96 10.04
C LEU A 213 -22.20 21.38 8.72
N THR A 214 -20.92 21.57 8.41
CA THR A 214 -20.34 21.29 7.10
C THR A 214 -19.44 20.06 7.08
N GLY A 215 -18.93 19.62 8.24
CA GLY A 215 -18.05 18.46 8.38
C GLY A 215 -18.73 17.14 8.00
N GLN A 216 -17.94 16.20 7.46
CA GLN A 216 -18.45 14.85 7.10
C GLN A 216 -18.95 14.08 8.32
N THR A 217 -18.36 14.32 9.48
CA THR A 217 -18.72 13.72 10.80
C THR A 217 -19.54 14.65 11.67
N GLY A 218 -19.84 15.85 11.19
CA GLY A 218 -20.58 16.86 11.95
C GLY A 218 -22.04 16.46 12.19
N ASP A 219 -22.51 16.69 13.42
CA ASP A 219 -23.87 16.41 13.86
C ASP A 219 -24.55 17.70 14.35
N PRO A 220 -25.36 18.37 13.51
CA PRO A 220 -26.05 19.59 13.88
C PRO A 220 -27.00 19.44 15.10
N GLY A 221 -27.56 18.22 15.30
CA GLY A 221 -28.44 17.93 16.42
C GLY A 221 -27.70 17.93 17.76
N LYS A 222 -26.55 17.25 17.81
CA LYS A 222 -25.67 17.28 18.99
C LYS A 222 -25.12 18.68 19.24
N ALA A 223 -24.73 19.41 18.17
CA ALA A 223 -24.26 20.78 18.28
C ALA A 223 -25.34 21.71 18.88
N TYR A 224 -26.58 21.56 18.45
CA TYR A 224 -27.71 22.30 19.02
C TYR A 224 -27.89 22.04 20.51
N MET A 225 -27.94 20.77 20.91
CA MET A 225 -28.12 20.41 22.33
C MET A 225 -26.96 20.90 23.21
N ALA A 226 -25.72 20.73 22.71
CA ALA A 226 -24.52 21.20 23.41
C ALA A 226 -24.49 22.74 23.54
N LEU A 227 -24.79 23.45 22.45
CA LEU A 227 -24.86 24.92 22.45
C LEU A 227 -25.91 25.44 23.39
N ALA A 228 -27.11 24.83 23.41
CA ALA A 228 -28.17 25.21 24.35
C ALA A 228 -27.71 25.08 25.80
N GLN A 229 -27.00 24.02 26.17
CA GLN A 229 -26.42 23.83 27.50
C GLN A 229 -25.30 24.84 27.81
N VAL A 230 -24.42 25.14 26.85
CA VAL A 230 -23.39 26.19 26.99
C VAL A 230 -24.04 27.54 27.28
N LEU A 231 -25.08 27.91 26.53
CA LEU A 231 -25.80 29.17 26.72
C LEU A 231 -26.54 29.23 28.05
N GLN A 232 -27.07 28.12 28.56
CA GLN A 232 -27.68 28.06 29.90
C GLN A 232 -26.68 28.34 31.04
N GLY A 233 -25.40 27.95 30.86
CA GLY A 233 -24.31 28.19 31.80
C GLY A 233 -23.72 29.59 31.74
N LEU A 234 -24.00 30.39 30.71
CA LEU A 234 -23.46 31.72 30.52
C LEU A 234 -24.45 32.80 30.95
N ARG A 235 -23.93 33.97 31.42
CA ARG A 235 -24.78 35.14 31.72
C ARG A 235 -25.34 35.69 30.40
N PRO A 236 -26.64 35.91 30.28
CA PRO A 236 -27.29 36.40 29.06
C PRO A 236 -26.64 37.65 28.50
N ASP A 237 -26.30 38.65 29.33
CA ASP A 237 -25.66 39.88 28.90
C ASP A 237 -24.30 39.68 28.25
N SER A 238 -23.54 38.68 28.68
CA SER A 238 -22.24 38.36 28.16
C SER A 238 -22.36 37.77 26.74
N VAL A 239 -23.37 36.95 26.51
CA VAL A 239 -23.66 36.36 25.20
C VAL A 239 -24.18 37.46 24.25
N LEU A 240 -25.17 38.23 24.70
CA LEU A 240 -25.81 39.29 23.91
C LEU A 240 -24.83 40.41 23.52
N SER A 241 -23.80 40.67 24.34
CA SER A 241 -22.78 41.69 24.04
C SER A 241 -22.03 41.45 22.73
N THR A 242 -22.01 40.22 22.24
CA THR A 242 -21.28 39.82 20.99
C THR A 242 -22.08 40.07 19.71
N PHE A 243 -23.37 40.41 19.80
CA PHE A 243 -24.25 40.64 18.67
C PHE A 243 -24.49 42.15 18.38
N SER A 244 -24.97 42.47 17.18
CA SER A 244 -25.39 43.84 16.84
C SER A 244 -26.54 44.32 17.72
N PRO A 245 -26.71 45.66 17.93
CA PRO A 245 -27.79 46.20 18.76
C PRO A 245 -29.19 45.71 18.38
N GLU A 246 -29.47 45.61 17.05
CA GLU A 246 -30.76 45.14 16.58
C GLU A 246 -30.95 43.66 16.95
N ARG A 247 -29.92 42.83 16.79
CA ARG A 247 -29.96 41.39 17.08
C ARG A 247 -30.05 41.11 18.57
N ARG A 248 -29.47 41.99 19.44
CA ARG A 248 -29.60 41.87 20.90
C ARG A 248 -31.05 42.02 21.37
N GLN A 249 -31.81 42.90 20.72
CA GLN A 249 -33.20 43.11 21.08
C GLN A 249 -34.05 41.88 20.74
N GLU A 250 -33.81 41.26 19.62
CA GLU A 250 -34.49 40.00 19.21
C GLU A 250 -34.11 38.81 20.11
N LEU A 251 -32.82 38.57 20.30
CA LEU A 251 -32.29 37.42 21.04
C LEU A 251 -32.51 37.55 22.56
N GLY A 252 -32.55 38.77 23.11
CA GLY A 252 -32.70 39.01 24.53
C GLY A 252 -34.02 38.57 25.11
N ALA A 253 -35.04 38.38 24.31
CA ALA A 253 -36.36 37.88 24.71
C ALA A 253 -36.45 36.32 24.63
N MET A 254 -35.47 35.63 24.09
CA MET A 254 -35.49 34.19 23.77
C MET A 254 -34.94 33.36 24.95
N GLN A 255 -35.42 32.13 25.06
CA GLN A 255 -34.83 31.15 25.94
C GLN A 255 -33.50 30.64 25.37
N PRO A 256 -32.57 30.13 26.18
CA PRO A 256 -31.26 29.63 25.69
C PRO A 256 -31.36 28.61 24.56
N THR A 257 -32.37 27.75 24.58
CA THR A 257 -32.62 26.76 23.52
C THR A 257 -33.06 27.43 22.20
N GLU A 258 -33.92 28.43 22.26
CA GLU A 258 -34.35 29.22 21.11
C GLU A 258 -33.17 30.03 20.55
N MET A 259 -32.37 30.62 21.41
CA MET A 259 -31.17 31.34 21.03
C MET A 259 -30.15 30.43 20.37
N ALA A 260 -29.93 29.22 20.89
CA ALA A 260 -29.05 28.22 20.24
C ALA A 260 -29.56 27.83 18.85
N ALA A 261 -30.88 27.67 18.69
CA ALA A 261 -31.48 27.35 17.39
C ALA A 261 -31.27 28.49 16.37
N GLU A 262 -31.47 29.75 16.82
CA GLU A 262 -31.22 30.91 15.96
C GLU A 262 -29.75 31.02 15.53
N MET A 263 -28.81 30.86 16.48
CA MET A 263 -27.39 30.93 16.20
C MET A 263 -26.93 29.88 15.20
N ILE A 264 -27.41 28.63 15.32
CA ILE A 264 -27.06 27.55 14.39
C ILE A 264 -27.62 27.85 13.01
N ASN A 265 -28.88 28.27 12.91
CA ASN A 265 -29.50 28.56 11.63
C ASN A 265 -28.90 29.80 10.95
N ASP A 266 -28.60 30.87 11.71
CA ASP A 266 -27.91 32.04 11.17
C ASP A 266 -26.52 31.67 10.66
N ARG A 267 -25.78 30.81 11.38
CA ARG A 267 -24.46 30.38 10.95
C ARG A 267 -24.52 29.49 9.69
N ALA A 268 -25.49 28.59 9.62
CA ALA A 268 -25.74 27.78 8.44
C ALA A 268 -26.03 28.67 7.19
N LEU A 269 -26.78 29.76 7.39
CA LEU A 269 -27.09 30.73 6.35
C LEU A 269 -25.91 31.57 5.92
N GLU A 270 -25.10 32.06 6.85
CA GLU A 270 -23.88 32.79 6.55
C GLU A 270 -22.93 31.91 5.74
N TRP A 271 -22.82 30.64 6.10
CA TRP A 271 -22.03 29.67 5.33
C TRP A 271 -22.63 29.46 3.95
N ALA A 272 -23.94 29.21 3.84
CA ALA A 272 -24.63 28.98 2.58
C ALA A 272 -24.51 30.17 1.63
N SER A 273 -24.63 31.39 2.15
CA SER A 273 -24.48 32.63 1.37
C SER A 273 -23.06 32.78 0.80
N ARG A 274 -22.05 32.46 1.60
CA ARG A 274 -20.64 32.49 1.16
C ARG A 274 -20.36 31.44 0.08
N GLU A 275 -20.84 30.19 0.28
CA GLU A 275 -20.68 29.13 -0.70
C GLU A 275 -21.38 29.46 -2.02
N MET A 276 -22.62 29.96 -1.97
CA MET A 276 -23.35 30.37 -3.15
C MET A 276 -22.68 31.52 -3.90
N ALA A 277 -22.11 32.48 -3.18
CA ALA A 277 -21.39 33.62 -3.79
C ALA A 277 -20.08 33.20 -4.48
N SER A 278 -19.46 32.11 -4.02
CA SER A 278 -18.21 31.57 -4.57
C SER A 278 -18.45 30.40 -5.55
N ALA A 279 -19.70 30.05 -5.79
CA ALA A 279 -20.05 28.89 -6.62
C ALA A 279 -19.56 29.06 -8.06
N PRO A 280 -18.86 28.06 -8.62
CA PRO A 280 -18.51 28.02 -10.03
C PRO A 280 -19.75 27.94 -10.91
N THR A 281 -19.62 28.24 -12.19
CA THR A 281 -20.70 28.10 -13.15
C THR A 281 -20.71 26.70 -13.75
N GLY A 282 -21.90 26.15 -14.07
CA GLY A 282 -22.02 24.84 -14.72
C GLY A 282 -22.31 23.68 -13.76
N GLU A 283 -21.74 22.50 -14.03
CA GLU A 283 -22.01 21.29 -13.24
C GLU A 283 -21.58 21.39 -11.78
N ASP A 284 -20.50 22.11 -11.50
CA ASP A 284 -20.01 22.31 -10.14
C ASP A 284 -20.94 23.20 -9.30
N ALA A 285 -21.70 24.11 -9.93
CA ALA A 285 -22.71 24.90 -9.23
C ALA A 285 -23.76 24.04 -8.54
N PHE A 286 -24.21 22.97 -9.20
CA PHE A 286 -25.21 22.06 -8.63
C PHE A 286 -24.70 21.31 -7.38
N VAL A 287 -23.41 20.98 -7.33
CA VAL A 287 -22.80 20.33 -6.15
C VAL A 287 -22.88 21.28 -4.95
N VAL A 288 -22.56 22.56 -5.17
CA VAL A 288 -22.63 23.60 -4.13
C VAL A 288 -24.07 23.80 -3.68
N GLU A 289 -25.01 23.98 -4.61
CA GLU A 289 -26.44 24.12 -4.31
C GLU A 289 -27.00 22.95 -3.52
N SER A 290 -26.67 21.71 -3.92
CA SER A 290 -27.12 20.51 -3.20
C SER A 290 -26.55 20.42 -1.79
N ASN A 291 -25.29 20.84 -1.58
CA ASN A 291 -24.70 20.89 -0.24
C ASN A 291 -25.36 21.98 0.61
N VAL A 292 -25.63 23.15 0.05
CA VAL A 292 -26.33 24.24 0.73
C VAL A 292 -27.73 23.80 1.16
N VAL A 293 -28.52 23.21 0.27
CA VAL A 293 -29.86 22.67 0.58
C VAL A 293 -29.78 21.68 1.74
N ARG A 294 -28.86 20.74 1.68
CA ARG A 294 -28.69 19.71 2.70
C ARG A 294 -28.30 20.28 4.07
N VAL A 295 -27.34 21.20 4.12
CA VAL A 295 -26.86 21.80 5.37
C VAL A 295 -28.00 22.61 6.02
N LEU A 296 -28.69 23.42 5.23
CA LEU A 296 -29.81 24.23 5.74
C LEU A 296 -30.99 23.36 6.19
N ALA A 297 -31.35 22.33 5.43
CA ALA A 297 -32.42 21.43 5.81
C ALA A 297 -32.12 20.66 7.10
N ARG A 298 -30.90 20.15 7.26
CA ARG A 298 -30.44 19.46 8.48
C ARG A 298 -30.43 20.41 9.69
N SER A 299 -29.95 21.64 9.52
CA SER A 299 -29.96 22.66 10.56
C SER A 299 -31.37 22.98 11.04
N LEU A 300 -32.31 23.22 10.11
CA LEU A 300 -33.71 23.49 10.42
C LEU A 300 -34.43 22.32 11.11
N HIS A 301 -34.16 21.10 10.66
CA HIS A 301 -34.70 19.89 11.27
C HIS A 301 -34.10 19.66 12.67
N ALA A 302 -32.79 19.75 12.83
CA ALA A 302 -32.08 19.54 14.08
C ALA A 302 -32.51 20.53 15.18
N THR A 303 -32.81 21.77 14.80
CA THR A 303 -33.27 22.83 15.71
C THR A 303 -34.78 22.83 15.92
N GLN A 304 -35.51 21.85 15.39
CA GLN A 304 -36.99 21.73 15.47
C GLN A 304 -37.74 22.97 14.91
N MET A 305 -37.10 23.70 14.01
CA MET A 305 -37.66 24.90 13.39
C MET A 305 -38.55 24.62 12.17
N ALA A 306 -38.83 23.35 11.89
CA ALA A 306 -39.65 22.95 10.74
C ALA A 306 -41.06 23.57 10.78
N GLY A 307 -41.66 23.82 11.93
CA GLY A 307 -42.92 24.49 12.09
C GLY A 307 -42.96 25.98 11.67
N LYS A 308 -41.78 26.62 11.63
CA LYS A 308 -41.58 28.02 11.20
C LYS A 308 -40.91 28.13 9.82
N LEU A 309 -40.93 27.04 9.04
CA LEU A 309 -40.15 26.91 7.82
C LEU A 309 -40.50 28.02 6.79
N ALA A 310 -41.76 28.31 6.57
CA ALA A 310 -42.19 29.33 5.58
C ALA A 310 -41.64 30.73 5.90
N ASP A 311 -41.72 31.14 7.17
CA ASP A 311 -41.21 32.44 7.63
C ASP A 311 -39.69 32.50 7.49
N ARG A 312 -39.04 31.42 7.80
CA ARG A 312 -37.57 31.31 7.66
C ARG A 312 -37.12 31.37 6.21
N LEU A 313 -37.76 30.64 5.32
CA LEU A 313 -37.44 30.67 3.90
C LEU A 313 -37.70 32.08 3.30
N ALA A 314 -38.78 32.74 3.70
CA ALA A 314 -39.02 34.12 3.30
C ALA A 314 -37.90 35.08 3.76
N ARG A 315 -37.41 34.90 5.00
CA ARG A 315 -36.27 35.63 5.52
C ARG A 315 -34.98 35.32 4.74
N TYR A 316 -34.73 34.07 4.38
CA TYR A 316 -33.55 33.64 3.65
C TYR A 316 -33.47 34.28 2.26
N VAL A 317 -34.63 34.38 1.55
CA VAL A 317 -34.72 35.10 0.30
C VAL A 317 -34.43 36.59 0.47
N LYS A 318 -35.02 37.21 1.51
CA LYS A 318 -34.95 38.67 1.70
C LYS A 318 -33.57 39.14 2.22
N GLU A 319 -33.01 38.45 3.22
CA GLU A 319 -31.81 38.93 3.92
C GLU A 319 -30.53 38.38 3.30
N TYR A 320 -30.55 37.17 2.77
CA TYR A 320 -29.36 36.48 2.26
C TYR A 320 -29.37 36.25 0.75
N ASN A 321 -30.39 36.77 0.06
CA ASN A 321 -30.56 36.71 -1.40
C ASN A 321 -30.45 35.29 -1.97
N LEU A 322 -30.97 34.28 -1.22
CA LEU A 322 -30.97 32.90 -1.70
C LEU A 322 -31.98 32.74 -2.85
N PRO A 323 -31.62 32.02 -3.94
CA PRO A 323 -32.50 31.79 -5.05
C PRO A 323 -33.79 31.04 -4.63
N LYS A 324 -34.94 31.39 -5.23
CA LYS A 324 -36.23 30.80 -4.88
C LYS A 324 -36.26 29.29 -5.02
N HIS A 325 -35.64 28.74 -6.08
CA HIS A 325 -35.55 27.29 -6.30
C HIS A 325 -34.76 26.57 -5.19
N ILE A 326 -33.75 27.19 -4.59
CA ILE A 326 -33.02 26.66 -3.44
C ILE A 326 -33.95 26.55 -2.22
N CYS A 327 -34.82 27.56 -2.01
CA CYS A 327 -35.78 27.53 -0.90
C CYS A 327 -36.83 26.41 -1.08
N GLU A 328 -37.31 26.19 -2.32
CA GLU A 328 -38.19 25.07 -2.65
C GLU A 328 -37.54 23.73 -2.37
N ASN A 329 -36.28 23.56 -2.80
CA ASN A 329 -35.50 22.36 -2.52
C ASN A 329 -35.25 22.16 -1.01
N ILE A 330 -35.00 23.20 -0.22
CA ILE A 330 -34.85 23.10 1.23
C ILE A 330 -36.15 22.59 1.86
N GLN A 331 -37.33 23.08 1.40
CA GLN A 331 -38.63 22.65 1.92
C GLN A 331 -38.84 21.13 1.71
N GLU A 332 -38.54 20.65 0.53
CA GLU A 332 -38.59 19.21 0.24
C GLU A 332 -37.60 18.41 1.05
N GLU A 333 -36.38 18.93 1.23
CA GLU A 333 -35.31 18.22 1.95
C GLU A 333 -35.60 18.17 3.46
N VAL A 334 -36.20 19.20 4.06
CA VAL A 334 -36.62 19.17 5.48
C VAL A 334 -37.66 18.07 5.70
N GLN A 335 -38.62 17.92 4.77
CA GLN A 335 -39.62 16.85 4.81
C GLN A 335 -38.91 15.48 4.70
N TRP A 336 -38.00 15.33 3.75
CA TRP A 336 -37.25 14.10 3.55
C TRP A 336 -36.44 13.71 4.79
N VAL A 337 -35.70 14.65 5.41
CA VAL A 337 -34.90 14.40 6.60
C VAL A 337 -35.78 13.90 7.74
N GLY A 338 -36.97 14.42 7.90
CA GLY A 338 -37.92 14.03 8.95
C GLY A 338 -38.62 12.68 8.76
N LEU A 339 -38.51 12.04 7.59
CA LEU A 339 -39.13 10.75 7.35
C LEU A 339 -38.47 9.62 8.10
N PRO A 340 -39.20 8.61 8.60
CA PRO A 340 -38.64 7.37 9.11
C PRO A 340 -37.81 6.64 8.07
N PRO A 341 -36.73 5.92 8.46
CA PRO A 341 -35.88 5.20 7.53
C PRO A 341 -36.63 4.21 6.63
N GLU A 342 -37.66 3.57 7.12
CA GLU A 342 -38.48 2.62 6.38
C GLU A 342 -39.29 3.29 5.25
N GLU A 343 -39.83 4.49 5.50
CA GLU A 343 -40.54 5.29 4.50
C GLU A 343 -39.56 5.83 3.43
N LYS A 344 -38.39 6.32 3.86
CA LYS A 344 -37.29 6.70 2.94
C LYS A 344 -36.94 5.56 1.99
N HIS A 345 -36.77 4.36 2.54
CA HIS A 345 -36.45 3.17 1.78
C HIS A 345 -37.53 2.83 0.74
N LYS A 346 -38.77 2.80 1.18
CA LYS A 346 -39.92 2.52 0.32
C LYS A 346 -40.07 3.54 -0.83
N LEU A 347 -39.93 4.82 -0.54
CA LEU A 347 -39.99 5.88 -1.54
C LEU A 347 -38.85 5.76 -2.58
N LEU A 348 -37.65 5.46 -2.15
CA LEU A 348 -36.52 5.27 -3.06
C LEU A 348 -36.69 4.03 -3.94
N LEU A 349 -37.20 2.90 -3.41
CA LEU A 349 -37.46 1.69 -4.19
C LEU A 349 -38.55 1.87 -5.27
N GLN A 350 -39.48 2.77 -5.07
CA GLN A 350 -40.57 3.05 -6.04
C GLN A 350 -40.10 3.88 -7.24
N LYS A 351 -38.90 4.49 -7.18
CA LYS A 351 -38.40 5.34 -8.27
C LYS A 351 -37.95 4.50 -9.47
N GLU A 352 -38.35 4.92 -10.66
CA GLU A 352 -37.86 4.37 -11.92
C GLU A 352 -36.63 5.12 -12.43
N ARG A 353 -36.60 6.43 -12.19
CA ARG A 353 -35.46 7.32 -12.49
C ARG A 353 -35.17 8.17 -11.26
N TYR A 354 -33.91 8.47 -11.07
CA TYR A 354 -33.45 9.30 -9.95
C TYR A 354 -32.95 10.63 -10.50
N THR A 355 -33.50 11.73 -10.02
CA THR A 355 -32.91 13.06 -10.19
C THR A 355 -31.58 13.13 -9.42
N ARG A 356 -30.79 14.18 -9.60
CA ARG A 356 -29.52 14.38 -8.85
C ARG A 356 -29.78 14.42 -7.34
N LEU A 357 -30.83 15.11 -6.91
CA LEU A 357 -31.18 15.21 -5.49
C LEU A 357 -31.59 13.85 -4.93
N GLU A 358 -32.44 13.11 -5.65
CA GLU A 358 -32.86 11.78 -5.24
C GLU A 358 -31.72 10.78 -5.20
N PHE A 359 -30.78 10.88 -6.11
CA PHE A 359 -29.56 10.05 -6.05
C PHE A 359 -28.70 10.38 -4.80
N ARG A 360 -28.59 11.63 -4.42
CA ARG A 360 -27.94 12.03 -3.17
C ARG A 360 -28.65 11.46 -1.95
N ARG A 361 -29.99 11.55 -1.91
CA ARG A 361 -30.83 10.94 -0.87
C ARG A 361 -30.63 9.42 -0.81
N LEU A 362 -30.50 8.77 -1.97
CA LEU A 362 -30.19 7.34 -2.07
C LEU A 362 -28.82 7.03 -1.45
N LEU A 363 -27.76 7.77 -1.79
CA LEU A 363 -26.41 7.56 -1.22
C LEU A 363 -26.37 7.77 0.29
N ASP A 364 -27.06 8.80 0.81
CA ASP A 364 -27.11 9.05 2.24
C ASP A 364 -27.89 7.95 2.98
N HIS A 365 -28.98 7.46 2.38
CA HIS A 365 -29.76 6.35 2.95
C HIS A 365 -29.00 5.02 2.90
N LEU A 366 -28.23 4.76 1.83
CA LEU A 366 -27.32 3.60 1.77
C LEU A 366 -26.30 3.62 2.89
N LYS A 367 -25.68 4.77 3.16
CA LYS A 367 -24.74 4.91 4.29
C LYS A 367 -25.40 4.64 5.64
N GLU A 368 -26.64 5.11 5.82
CA GLU A 368 -27.42 4.85 7.04
C GLU A 368 -27.74 3.36 7.20
N LEU A 369 -28.16 2.69 6.13
CA LEU A 369 -28.45 1.24 6.14
C LEU A 369 -27.20 0.43 6.45
N LEU A 370 -26.08 0.75 5.81
CA LEU A 370 -24.79 0.07 6.04
C LEU A 370 -24.26 0.32 7.46
N GLY A 371 -24.40 1.52 8.00
CA GLY A 371 -24.07 1.84 9.37
C GLY A 371 -24.90 1.06 10.39
N LYS A 372 -26.11 0.62 10.02
CA LYS A 372 -26.99 -0.23 10.83
C LYS A 372 -26.87 -1.73 10.49
N ALA A 373 -25.87 -2.13 9.71
CA ALA A 373 -25.64 -3.49 9.24
C ALA A 373 -26.81 -4.10 8.42
N LYS A 374 -27.68 -3.26 7.82
CA LYS A 374 -28.80 -3.67 6.96
C LYS A 374 -28.35 -3.86 5.51
N VAL A 375 -27.42 -4.77 5.29
CA VAL A 375 -26.72 -4.97 4.04
C VAL A 375 -27.66 -5.42 2.90
N ALA A 376 -28.63 -6.29 3.18
CA ALA A 376 -29.58 -6.77 2.17
C ALA A 376 -30.42 -5.62 1.61
N GLU A 377 -30.99 -4.77 2.48
CA GLU A 377 -31.79 -3.61 2.09
C GLU A 377 -30.95 -2.61 1.26
N ALA A 378 -29.67 -2.39 1.66
CA ALA A 378 -28.76 -1.56 0.89
C ALA A 378 -28.44 -2.13 -0.49
N SER A 379 -28.24 -3.45 -0.58
CA SER A 379 -28.00 -4.14 -1.84
C SER A 379 -29.19 -4.04 -2.81
N ASP A 380 -30.40 -4.27 -2.32
CA ASP A 380 -31.64 -4.16 -3.12
C ASP A 380 -31.83 -2.76 -3.69
N LEU A 381 -31.57 -1.73 -2.87
CA LEU A 381 -31.67 -0.34 -3.29
C LEU A 381 -30.59 0.01 -4.34
N GLY A 382 -29.35 -0.45 -4.15
CA GLY A 382 -28.28 -0.29 -5.12
C GLY A 382 -28.60 -0.99 -6.46
N GLN A 383 -29.15 -2.21 -6.42
CA GLN A 383 -29.57 -2.94 -7.62
C GLN A 383 -30.74 -2.23 -8.33
N ARG A 384 -31.70 -1.69 -7.57
CA ARG A 384 -32.80 -0.91 -8.13
C ARG A 384 -32.30 0.30 -8.93
N PHE A 385 -31.32 1.03 -8.38
CA PHE A 385 -30.69 2.12 -9.12
C PHE A 385 -30.06 1.64 -10.43
N LEU A 386 -29.31 0.53 -10.39
CA LEU A 386 -28.62 -0.04 -11.57
C LEU A 386 -29.59 -0.63 -12.61
N GLY A 387 -30.87 -0.74 -12.33
CA GLY A 387 -31.88 -1.22 -13.28
C GLY A 387 -31.99 -0.37 -14.55
N PHE A 388 -31.46 0.86 -14.55
CA PHE A 388 -31.38 1.66 -15.76
C PHE A 388 -30.45 1.06 -16.84
N LEU A 389 -29.47 0.24 -16.43
CA LEU A 389 -28.58 -0.47 -17.35
C LEU A 389 -29.29 -1.54 -18.18
N ASP A 390 -30.47 -1.99 -17.76
CA ASP A 390 -31.29 -2.97 -18.49
C ASP A 390 -32.09 -2.33 -19.63
N ARG A 391 -32.13 -0.99 -19.71
CA ARG A 391 -32.86 -0.21 -20.76
C ARG A 391 -32.10 -0.23 -22.10
N PRO A 392 -32.76 0.13 -23.21
CA PRO A 392 -32.11 0.39 -24.50
C PRO A 392 -31.02 1.46 -24.36
N ALA A 393 -29.93 1.32 -25.14
CA ALA A 393 -28.77 2.21 -25.06
C ALA A 393 -29.08 3.69 -25.29
N GLU A 394 -30.09 3.98 -26.13
CA GLU A 394 -30.53 5.34 -26.42
C GLU A 394 -31.14 6.03 -25.18
N GLU A 395 -31.78 5.26 -24.31
CA GLU A 395 -32.44 5.76 -23.10
C GLU A 395 -31.50 5.91 -21.92
N ILE A 396 -30.29 5.32 -21.97
CA ILE A 396 -29.28 5.44 -20.92
C ILE A 396 -28.63 6.80 -21.03
N SER A 397 -28.78 7.65 -20.01
CA SER A 397 -28.16 8.97 -20.00
C SER A 397 -26.70 8.90 -19.50
N SER A 398 -25.84 9.79 -20.02
CA SER A 398 -24.49 9.97 -19.50
C SER A 398 -24.47 10.39 -18.02
N GLU A 399 -25.53 11.08 -17.59
CA GLU A 399 -25.71 11.51 -16.20
C GLU A 399 -25.95 10.32 -15.26
N GLU A 400 -26.78 9.34 -15.65
CA GLU A 400 -26.99 8.10 -14.88
C GLU A 400 -25.68 7.30 -14.79
N LEU A 401 -24.95 7.18 -15.91
CA LEU A 401 -23.67 6.49 -15.94
C LEU A 401 -22.59 7.14 -15.05
N SER A 402 -22.54 8.46 -15.00
CA SER A 402 -21.57 9.20 -14.19
C SER A 402 -21.75 8.96 -12.68
N ARG A 403 -22.94 8.53 -12.24
CA ARG A 403 -23.27 8.24 -10.84
C ARG A 403 -22.88 6.83 -10.38
N VAL A 404 -22.67 5.91 -11.32
CA VAL A 404 -22.30 4.50 -10.97
C VAL A 404 -21.02 4.42 -10.12
N PRO A 405 -19.94 5.14 -10.41
CA PRO A 405 -18.74 5.12 -9.56
C PRO A 405 -18.99 5.62 -8.12
N GLU A 406 -19.93 6.56 -7.92
CA GLU A 406 -20.29 7.03 -6.58
C GLU A 406 -21.09 5.97 -5.81
N LEU A 407 -22.03 5.30 -6.48
CA LEU A 407 -22.76 4.17 -5.90
C LEU A 407 -21.81 3.05 -5.48
N VAL A 408 -20.91 2.65 -6.38
CA VAL A 408 -19.93 1.60 -6.11
C VAL A 408 -19.08 1.94 -4.88
N ARG A 409 -18.62 3.20 -4.78
CA ARG A 409 -17.86 3.65 -3.59
C ARG A 409 -18.70 3.64 -2.31
N ALA A 410 -19.98 4.03 -2.38
CA ALA A 410 -20.87 4.01 -1.23
C ALA A 410 -21.17 2.59 -0.75
N MET A 411 -21.15 1.61 -1.65
CA MET A 411 -21.37 0.18 -1.37
C MET A 411 -20.08 -0.59 -1.14
N ALA A 412 -18.92 0.09 -1.06
CA ALA A 412 -17.63 -0.55 -0.85
C ALA A 412 -17.60 -1.31 0.49
N GLY A 413 -17.07 -2.53 0.47
CA GLY A 413 -17.00 -3.41 1.65
C GLY A 413 -18.24 -4.26 1.92
N VAL A 414 -19.28 -4.16 1.08
CA VAL A 414 -20.47 -5.01 1.18
C VAL A 414 -20.20 -6.38 0.56
N ARG A 415 -19.89 -7.38 1.39
CA ARG A 415 -19.56 -8.77 0.97
C ARG A 415 -20.82 -9.62 0.71
N THR A 416 -21.71 -9.21 -0.18
CA THR A 416 -22.98 -9.93 -0.43
C THR A 416 -23.18 -10.37 -1.88
N GLY A 417 -22.12 -10.48 -2.67
CA GLY A 417 -22.25 -10.71 -4.11
C GLY A 417 -22.74 -9.46 -4.89
N PHE A 418 -22.95 -8.33 -4.20
CA PHE A 418 -23.36 -7.09 -4.84
C PHE A 418 -22.32 -6.62 -5.87
N SER A 419 -21.03 -6.61 -5.49
CA SER A 419 -19.94 -6.21 -6.39
C SER A 419 -19.88 -7.09 -7.64
N GLN A 420 -20.11 -8.41 -7.50
CA GLN A 420 -20.17 -9.31 -8.64
C GLN A 420 -21.35 -8.99 -9.56
N ASN A 421 -22.55 -8.80 -9.01
CA ASN A 421 -23.74 -8.44 -9.80
C ASN A 421 -23.57 -7.11 -10.54
N VAL A 422 -22.93 -6.11 -9.90
CA VAL A 422 -22.59 -4.83 -10.55
C VAL A 422 -21.62 -5.06 -11.71
N ALA A 423 -20.56 -5.86 -11.50
CA ALA A 423 -19.60 -6.18 -12.54
C ALA A 423 -20.26 -6.85 -13.74
N ASP A 424 -21.12 -7.84 -13.49
CA ASP A 424 -21.84 -8.58 -14.54
C ASP A 424 -22.74 -7.66 -15.38
N LYS A 425 -23.52 -6.78 -14.74
CA LYS A 425 -24.36 -5.80 -15.43
C LYS A 425 -23.55 -4.79 -16.24
N LEU A 426 -22.45 -4.28 -15.70
CA LEU A 426 -21.59 -3.33 -16.40
C LEU A 426 -20.87 -3.99 -17.58
N LEU A 427 -20.41 -5.24 -17.43
CA LEU A 427 -19.81 -6.01 -18.51
C LEU A 427 -20.82 -6.32 -19.62
N GLU A 428 -22.04 -6.72 -19.26
CA GLU A 428 -23.11 -6.94 -20.21
C GLU A 428 -23.45 -5.67 -20.99
N ALA A 429 -23.54 -4.52 -20.30
CA ALA A 429 -23.77 -3.23 -20.95
C ALA A 429 -22.62 -2.84 -21.90
N LEU A 430 -21.36 -3.10 -21.52
CA LEU A 430 -20.18 -2.85 -22.38
C LEU A 430 -20.14 -3.70 -23.66
N GLN A 431 -20.74 -4.88 -23.63
CA GLN A 431 -20.81 -5.76 -24.80
C GLN A 431 -21.84 -5.32 -25.83
N ARG A 432 -22.70 -4.35 -25.52
CA ARG A 432 -23.72 -3.85 -26.47
C ARG A 432 -23.07 -2.93 -27.49
N GLU A 433 -23.10 -3.33 -28.76
CA GLU A 433 -22.52 -2.59 -29.89
C GLU A 433 -23.10 -1.17 -30.07
N THR A 434 -24.30 -0.93 -29.50
CA THR A 434 -24.98 0.36 -29.56
C THR A 434 -24.44 1.42 -28.62
N LEU A 435 -23.62 1.03 -27.60
CA LEU A 435 -23.00 1.94 -26.65
C LEU A 435 -21.59 2.30 -27.14
N THR A 436 -21.42 3.47 -27.71
CA THR A 436 -20.15 3.97 -28.26
C THR A 436 -19.70 5.29 -27.61
N GLY A 437 -18.47 5.69 -27.84
CA GLY A 437 -17.92 6.98 -27.44
C GLY A 437 -17.88 7.20 -25.92
N PHE A 438 -18.37 8.34 -25.48
CA PHE A 438 -18.27 8.76 -24.08
C PHE A 438 -19.03 7.84 -23.10
N LYS A 439 -20.18 7.30 -23.48
CA LYS A 439 -20.94 6.36 -22.65
C LYS A 439 -20.16 5.06 -22.42
N HIS A 440 -19.52 4.55 -23.46
CA HIS A 440 -18.67 3.36 -23.37
C HIS A 440 -17.50 3.59 -22.41
N PHE A 441 -16.85 4.76 -22.49
CA PHE A 441 -15.79 5.15 -21.57
C PHE A 441 -16.27 5.23 -20.11
N GLN A 442 -17.47 5.80 -19.87
CA GLN A 442 -18.04 5.90 -18.52
C GLN A 442 -18.32 4.52 -17.92
N LEU A 443 -18.86 3.57 -18.69
CA LEU A 443 -19.09 2.19 -18.23
C LEU A 443 -17.77 1.48 -17.85
N ALA A 444 -16.79 1.57 -18.73
CA ALA A 444 -15.50 0.98 -18.48
C ALA A 444 -14.80 1.60 -17.26
N ASN A 445 -14.90 2.93 -17.07
CA ASN A 445 -14.38 3.61 -15.89
C ASN A 445 -15.12 3.19 -14.61
N SER A 446 -16.41 2.91 -14.68
CA SER A 446 -17.18 2.37 -13.55
C SER A 446 -16.71 0.97 -13.15
N LEU A 447 -16.39 0.10 -14.12
CA LEU A 447 -15.75 -1.19 -13.86
C LEU A 447 -14.36 -1.04 -13.23
N GLY A 448 -13.56 -0.08 -13.70
CA GLY A 448 -12.27 0.24 -13.09
C GLY A 448 -12.41 0.66 -11.62
N SER A 449 -13.38 1.52 -11.32
CA SER A 449 -13.68 1.95 -9.94
C SER A 449 -14.15 0.80 -9.06
N LEU A 450 -14.97 -0.10 -9.61
CA LEU A 450 -15.40 -1.30 -8.89
C LEU A 450 -14.21 -2.23 -8.58
N ALA A 451 -13.34 -2.46 -9.56
CA ALA A 451 -12.15 -3.27 -9.37
C ALA A 451 -11.19 -2.69 -8.33
N GLN A 452 -10.99 -1.37 -8.32
CA GLN A 452 -10.17 -0.69 -7.31
C GLN A 452 -10.75 -0.83 -5.91
N ASN A 453 -12.08 -0.72 -5.76
CA ASN A 453 -12.74 -0.96 -4.49
C ASN A 453 -12.60 -2.43 -4.07
N ALA A 454 -12.86 -3.37 -4.97
CA ALA A 454 -12.69 -4.80 -4.71
C ALA A 454 -11.25 -5.13 -4.27
N ALA A 455 -10.25 -4.53 -4.92
CA ALA A 455 -8.84 -4.68 -4.55
C ALA A 455 -8.53 -4.16 -3.14
N THR A 456 -9.15 -3.04 -2.75
CA THR A 456 -9.00 -2.45 -1.41
C THR A 456 -9.54 -3.37 -0.30
N TYR A 457 -10.58 -4.16 -0.63
CA TYR A 457 -11.18 -5.15 0.29
C TYR A 457 -10.69 -6.58 0.07
N GLU A 458 -9.59 -6.76 -0.65
CA GLU A 458 -8.95 -8.07 -0.93
C GLU A 458 -9.83 -9.04 -1.76
N GLU A 459 -10.85 -8.54 -2.48
CA GLU A 459 -11.69 -9.33 -3.38
C GLU A 459 -10.97 -9.56 -4.73
N TYR A 460 -9.78 -10.16 -4.69
CA TYR A 460 -8.89 -10.32 -5.85
C TYR A 460 -9.47 -11.20 -6.97
N ASP A 461 -10.36 -12.13 -6.64
CA ASP A 461 -11.03 -12.96 -7.65
C ASP A 461 -11.94 -12.11 -8.55
N LEU A 462 -12.64 -11.13 -7.97
CA LEU A 462 -13.45 -10.18 -8.73
C LEU A 462 -12.57 -9.26 -9.59
N VAL A 463 -11.44 -8.76 -9.05
CA VAL A 463 -10.48 -7.96 -9.82
C VAL A 463 -9.92 -8.76 -11.00
N GLN A 464 -9.59 -10.03 -10.79
CA GLN A 464 -9.12 -10.94 -11.83
C GLN A 464 -10.19 -11.16 -12.90
N ALA A 465 -11.43 -11.39 -12.50
CA ALA A 465 -12.56 -11.60 -13.41
C ALA A 465 -12.80 -10.35 -14.28
N ILE A 466 -12.87 -9.16 -13.69
CA ILE A 466 -13.02 -7.88 -14.41
C ILE A 466 -11.86 -7.68 -15.39
N GLY A 467 -10.61 -7.88 -14.95
CA GLY A 467 -9.44 -7.71 -15.80
C GLY A 467 -9.46 -8.68 -17.00
N SER A 468 -9.81 -9.94 -16.77
CA SER A 468 -9.91 -10.93 -17.84
C SER A 468 -11.03 -10.62 -18.83
N ALA A 469 -12.18 -10.14 -18.35
CA ALA A 469 -13.30 -9.74 -19.19
C ALA A 469 -12.94 -8.54 -20.08
N LEU A 470 -12.25 -7.53 -19.53
CA LEU A 470 -11.77 -6.39 -20.33
C LEU A 470 -10.75 -6.79 -21.39
N GLU A 471 -9.83 -7.72 -21.07
CA GLU A 471 -8.88 -8.28 -22.06
C GLU A 471 -9.60 -9.04 -23.18
N GLN A 472 -10.64 -9.81 -22.85
CA GLN A 472 -11.47 -10.52 -23.83
C GLN A 472 -12.25 -9.55 -24.75
N LEU A 473 -12.81 -8.47 -24.19
CA LEU A 473 -13.45 -7.42 -24.96
C LEU A 473 -12.48 -6.77 -25.95
N MET A 474 -11.28 -6.42 -25.50
CA MET A 474 -10.23 -5.90 -26.39
C MET A 474 -9.85 -6.85 -27.50
N ALA A 475 -9.78 -8.16 -27.22
CA ALA A 475 -9.45 -9.17 -28.22
C ALA A 475 -10.59 -9.36 -29.24
N LYS A 476 -11.85 -9.20 -28.81
CA LYS A 476 -13.04 -9.35 -29.68
C LYS A 476 -13.19 -8.17 -30.66
N ASP A 477 -13.05 -6.95 -30.17
CA ASP A 477 -13.10 -5.73 -31.00
C ASP A 477 -12.03 -4.70 -30.52
N PRO A 478 -10.80 -4.79 -31.07
CA PRO A 478 -9.74 -3.86 -30.72
C PRO A 478 -10.03 -2.41 -31.05
N VAL A 479 -10.80 -2.14 -32.12
CA VAL A 479 -11.07 -0.78 -32.57
C VAL A 479 -11.97 -0.05 -31.59
N LEU A 480 -12.99 -0.74 -31.07
CA LEU A 480 -13.93 -0.17 -30.13
C LEU A 480 -13.40 -0.11 -28.71
N HIS A 481 -12.66 -1.14 -28.26
CA HIS A 481 -12.37 -1.34 -26.84
C HIS A 481 -10.94 -1.02 -26.42
N ALA A 482 -9.93 -1.03 -27.35
CA ALA A 482 -8.51 -0.98 -26.96
C ALA A 482 -8.17 0.26 -26.12
N GLU A 483 -8.48 1.46 -26.62
CA GLU A 483 -8.05 2.70 -25.94
C GLU A 483 -8.63 2.83 -24.52
N CYS A 484 -9.90 2.47 -24.37
CA CYS A 484 -10.61 2.59 -23.12
C CYS A 484 -10.19 1.52 -22.12
N CYS A 485 -10.26 0.24 -22.53
CA CYS A 485 -10.00 -0.88 -21.63
C CYS A 485 -8.54 -0.96 -21.21
N GLU A 486 -7.57 -0.65 -22.08
CA GLU A 486 -6.16 -0.66 -21.72
C GLU A 486 -5.82 0.32 -20.59
N LYS A 487 -6.35 1.56 -20.66
CA LYS A 487 -6.15 2.55 -19.61
C LYS A 487 -6.72 2.09 -18.27
N ILE A 488 -7.85 1.38 -18.29
CA ILE A 488 -8.52 0.89 -17.09
C ILE A 488 -7.79 -0.33 -16.54
N ILE A 489 -7.41 -1.29 -17.38
CA ILE A 489 -6.66 -2.48 -17.00
C ILE A 489 -5.40 -2.10 -16.22
N ARG A 490 -4.67 -1.07 -16.67
CA ARG A 490 -3.48 -0.58 -15.99
C ARG A 490 -3.75 0.06 -14.61
N ARG A 491 -4.99 0.44 -14.32
CA ARG A 491 -5.42 1.10 -13.08
C ARG A 491 -6.31 0.24 -12.19
N LEU A 492 -6.52 -1.03 -12.51
CA LEU A 492 -7.38 -1.93 -11.72
C LEU A 492 -6.92 -2.07 -10.27
N LEU A 493 -5.61 -2.02 -10.04
CA LEU A 493 -5.01 -2.13 -8.71
C LEU A 493 -4.40 -0.78 -8.31
N PRO A 494 -4.89 -0.13 -7.25
CA PRO A 494 -4.20 0.99 -6.64
C PRO A 494 -2.90 0.52 -5.97
N THR A 495 -1.92 1.42 -5.81
CA THR A 495 -0.58 1.09 -5.26
C THR A 495 -0.65 0.33 -3.93
N THR A 496 -1.54 0.74 -3.04
CA THR A 496 -1.74 0.07 -1.74
C THR A 496 -2.25 -1.36 -1.87
N ALA A 497 -3.11 -1.63 -2.86
CA ALA A 497 -3.58 -2.98 -3.14
C ALA A 497 -2.50 -3.83 -3.82
N ILE A 498 -1.61 -3.22 -4.61
CA ILE A 498 -0.45 -3.90 -5.18
C ILE A 498 0.51 -4.33 -4.07
N GLU A 499 0.85 -3.44 -3.14
CA GLU A 499 1.67 -3.75 -1.97
C GLU A 499 1.08 -4.93 -1.19
N ARG A 500 -0.22 -4.87 -0.92
CA ARG A 500 -0.93 -5.94 -0.20
C ARG A 500 -0.96 -7.26 -0.97
N LEU A 501 -1.14 -7.20 -2.30
CA LEU A 501 -1.11 -8.38 -3.17
C LEU A 501 0.28 -9.06 -3.14
N VAL A 502 1.36 -8.27 -3.09
CA VAL A 502 2.74 -8.78 -2.97
C VAL A 502 2.95 -9.45 -1.62
N GLU A 503 2.48 -8.86 -0.51
CA GLU A 503 2.52 -9.49 0.81
C GLU A 503 1.80 -10.85 0.81
N LEU A 504 0.58 -10.89 0.30
CA LEU A 504 -0.22 -12.12 0.19
C LEU A 504 0.44 -13.16 -0.75
N PHE A 505 1.08 -12.71 -1.83
CA PHE A 505 1.84 -13.58 -2.72
C PHE A 505 2.97 -14.27 -1.97
N LEU A 506 3.70 -13.56 -1.12
CA LEU A 506 4.77 -14.15 -0.31
C LEU A 506 4.24 -15.11 0.75
N GLN A 507 3.09 -14.81 1.34
CA GLN A 507 2.44 -15.67 2.34
C GLN A 507 1.88 -16.96 1.73
N LYS A 508 1.24 -16.87 0.55
CA LYS A 508 0.56 -17.98 -0.14
C LYS A 508 1.38 -18.55 -1.31
N ARG A 509 2.69 -18.40 -1.29
CA ARG A 509 3.59 -18.80 -2.39
C ARG A 509 3.51 -20.27 -2.78
N ASP A 510 3.08 -21.13 -1.85
CA ASP A 510 2.95 -22.57 -2.09
C ASP A 510 1.61 -22.94 -2.76
N ASP A 511 0.66 -22.01 -2.84
CA ASP A 511 -0.57 -22.16 -3.62
C ASP A 511 -0.33 -21.78 -5.08
N ALA A 512 -0.25 -22.80 -5.93
CA ALA A 512 0.04 -22.60 -7.37
C ALA A 512 -1.09 -21.89 -8.12
N ALA A 513 -2.35 -22.02 -7.70
CA ALA A 513 -3.49 -21.33 -8.33
C ALA A 513 -3.45 -19.83 -7.95
N TRP A 514 -3.30 -19.55 -6.67
CA TRP A 514 -3.16 -18.18 -6.17
C TRP A 514 -1.98 -17.44 -6.81
N THR A 515 -0.79 -18.07 -6.86
CA THR A 515 0.41 -17.43 -7.43
C THR A 515 0.28 -17.14 -8.92
N ARG A 516 -0.45 -17.96 -9.69
CA ARG A 516 -0.76 -17.67 -11.10
C ARG A 516 -1.69 -16.47 -11.24
N ASN A 517 -2.76 -16.40 -10.44
CA ASN A 517 -3.71 -15.29 -10.45
C ASN A 517 -3.03 -13.98 -10.03
N ALA A 518 -2.25 -13.99 -8.97
CA ALA A 518 -1.48 -12.84 -8.50
C ALA A 518 -0.51 -12.35 -9.60
N ALA A 519 0.23 -13.24 -10.25
CA ALA A 519 1.11 -12.89 -11.34
C ALA A 519 0.36 -12.31 -12.56
N SER A 520 -0.84 -12.81 -12.85
CA SER A 520 -1.69 -12.27 -13.92
C SER A 520 -2.17 -10.85 -13.59
N MET A 521 -2.64 -10.62 -12.37
CA MET A 521 -3.04 -9.28 -11.91
C MET A 521 -1.87 -8.30 -11.93
N MET A 522 -0.71 -8.71 -11.44
CA MET A 522 0.50 -7.88 -11.44
C MET A 522 0.95 -7.48 -12.85
N ARG A 523 0.87 -8.36 -13.83
CA ARG A 523 1.20 -8.01 -15.23
C ARG A 523 0.35 -6.86 -15.77
N ARG A 524 -0.91 -6.77 -15.36
CA ARG A 524 -1.83 -5.71 -15.78
C ARG A 524 -1.44 -4.34 -15.25
N THR A 525 -0.73 -4.27 -14.13
CA THR A 525 -0.30 -3.00 -13.52
C THR A 525 0.84 -2.31 -14.27
N GLY A 526 1.48 -3.00 -15.22
CA GLY A 526 2.60 -2.47 -15.99
C GLY A 526 3.80 -2.08 -15.12
N SER A 527 4.46 -0.97 -15.45
CA SER A 527 5.67 -0.50 -14.73
C SER A 527 5.42 -0.17 -13.25
N GLY A 528 4.24 0.34 -12.91
CA GLY A 528 3.92 0.71 -11.51
C GLY A 528 3.96 -0.49 -10.56
N GLY A 529 3.40 -1.64 -10.96
CA GLY A 529 3.47 -2.85 -10.13
C GLY A 529 4.88 -3.43 -10.04
N ILE A 530 5.65 -3.34 -11.10
CA ILE A 530 7.04 -3.79 -11.13
C ILE A 530 7.90 -2.94 -10.19
N GLU A 531 7.65 -1.64 -10.13
CA GLU A 531 8.33 -0.74 -9.20
C GLU A 531 8.11 -1.17 -7.74
N VAL A 532 6.86 -1.46 -7.37
CA VAL A 532 6.53 -1.98 -6.03
C VAL A 532 7.25 -3.31 -5.75
N LEU A 533 7.30 -4.22 -6.74
CA LEU A 533 8.03 -5.49 -6.58
C LEU A 533 9.52 -5.29 -6.35
N PHE A 534 10.15 -4.35 -7.05
CA PHE A 534 11.57 -4.04 -6.83
C PHE A 534 11.81 -3.39 -5.47
N GLN A 535 10.96 -2.45 -5.04
CA GLN A 535 11.04 -1.86 -3.70
C GLN A 535 10.93 -2.93 -2.61
N THR A 536 9.94 -3.83 -2.74
CA THR A 536 9.79 -4.95 -1.82
C THR A 536 11.01 -5.89 -1.84
N LEU A 537 11.59 -6.15 -3.04
CA LEU A 537 12.78 -6.99 -3.20
C LEU A 537 14.02 -6.36 -2.54
N GLU A 538 14.14 -5.05 -2.57
CA GLU A 538 15.24 -4.31 -1.95
C GLU A 538 15.22 -4.44 -0.43
N ASP A 539 14.02 -4.42 0.18
CA ASP A 539 13.82 -4.45 1.63
C ASP A 539 13.62 -5.88 2.20
N GLU A 540 13.46 -6.90 1.34
CA GLU A 540 13.14 -8.27 1.78
C GLU A 540 14.37 -8.99 2.37
N PRO A 541 14.37 -9.34 3.68
CA PRO A 541 15.50 -9.97 4.33
C PRO A 541 15.67 -11.45 3.98
N THR A 542 14.57 -12.14 3.63
CA THR A 542 14.53 -13.59 3.45
C THR A 542 14.95 -14.01 2.04
N ALA A 543 15.97 -14.86 1.90
CA ALA A 543 16.47 -15.31 0.60
C ALA A 543 15.40 -16.01 -0.26
N ASN A 544 14.54 -16.84 0.35
CA ASN A 544 13.47 -17.53 -0.38
C ASN A 544 12.40 -16.58 -0.90
N ASN A 545 12.05 -15.55 -0.14
CA ASN A 545 11.10 -14.52 -0.58
C ASN A 545 11.70 -13.69 -1.71
N ARG A 546 12.99 -13.28 -1.60
CA ARG A 546 13.67 -12.59 -2.70
C ARG A 546 13.63 -13.41 -3.99
N LEU A 547 13.88 -14.71 -3.92
CA LEU A 547 13.81 -15.58 -5.09
C LEU A 547 12.39 -15.66 -5.66
N ALA A 548 11.36 -15.69 -4.81
CA ALA A 548 9.96 -15.67 -5.24
C ALA A 548 9.60 -14.36 -5.95
N LEU A 549 10.04 -13.22 -5.41
CA LEU A 549 9.85 -11.90 -6.03
C LEU A 549 10.57 -11.78 -7.38
N ILE A 550 11.82 -12.23 -7.46
CA ILE A 550 12.59 -12.25 -8.71
C ILE A 550 11.86 -13.08 -9.78
N ARG A 551 11.36 -14.25 -9.42
CA ARG A 551 10.57 -15.09 -10.34
C ARG A 551 9.25 -14.43 -10.75
N LEU A 552 8.63 -13.70 -9.84
CA LEU A 552 7.42 -12.93 -10.15
C LEU A 552 7.72 -11.81 -11.14
N ILE A 553 8.78 -11.02 -10.90
CA ILE A 553 9.25 -9.99 -11.85
C ILE A 553 9.60 -10.62 -13.19
N GLY A 554 10.25 -11.79 -13.18
CA GLY A 554 10.55 -12.54 -14.41
C GLY A 554 9.33 -12.93 -15.24
N ARG A 555 8.14 -13.00 -14.63
CA ARG A 555 6.87 -13.22 -15.34
C ARG A 555 6.24 -11.96 -15.91
N MET A 556 6.79 -10.77 -15.60
CA MET A 556 6.27 -9.48 -16.07
C MET A 556 6.73 -9.11 -17.50
N GLY A 557 7.67 -9.86 -18.06
CA GLY A 557 8.14 -9.64 -19.43
C GLY A 557 8.98 -8.37 -19.61
N SER A 558 8.85 -7.71 -20.79
CA SER A 558 9.68 -6.56 -21.17
C SER A 558 9.63 -5.37 -20.21
N ALA A 559 8.50 -5.14 -19.56
CA ALA A 559 8.39 -4.06 -18.56
C ALA A 559 9.32 -4.30 -17.36
N GLY A 560 9.54 -5.57 -16.97
CA GLY A 560 10.51 -5.93 -15.92
C GLY A 560 11.95 -5.68 -16.33
N VAL A 561 12.27 -5.87 -17.62
CA VAL A 561 13.59 -5.59 -18.18
C VAL A 561 13.94 -4.11 -18.01
N GLU A 562 13.06 -3.22 -18.42
CA GLU A 562 13.32 -1.77 -18.39
C GLU A 562 13.56 -1.27 -16.96
N VAL A 563 12.73 -1.69 -16.02
CA VAL A 563 12.89 -1.31 -14.61
C VAL A 563 14.17 -1.92 -14.00
N ALA A 564 14.55 -3.14 -14.40
CA ALA A 564 15.80 -3.74 -13.96
C ALA A 564 17.04 -3.02 -14.55
N ARG A 565 16.99 -2.60 -15.82
CA ARG A 565 18.06 -1.84 -16.47
C ARG A 565 18.38 -0.54 -15.74
N GLN A 566 17.37 0.24 -15.37
CA GLN A 566 17.54 1.49 -14.65
C GLN A 566 18.26 1.30 -13.30
N ARG A 567 18.12 0.13 -12.68
CA ARG A 567 18.75 -0.22 -11.40
C ARG A 567 20.19 -0.71 -11.51
N LEU A 568 20.72 -0.96 -12.69
CA LEU A 568 22.11 -1.35 -12.87
C LEU A 568 23.12 -0.25 -12.49
N THR A 569 22.66 1.00 -12.43
CA THR A 569 23.47 2.18 -12.08
C THR A 569 23.20 2.69 -10.67
N ASP A 570 22.44 1.96 -9.84
CA ASP A 570 22.16 2.33 -8.44
C ASP A 570 23.46 2.28 -7.61
N GLN A 571 23.60 3.21 -6.67
CA GLN A 571 24.78 3.25 -5.78
C GLN A 571 24.81 2.10 -4.77
N ARG A 572 23.67 1.49 -4.47
CA ARG A 572 23.53 0.38 -3.54
C ARG A 572 23.83 -0.95 -4.27
N TRP A 573 24.95 -1.56 -3.93
CA TRP A 573 25.40 -2.80 -4.58
C TRP A 573 24.37 -3.93 -4.60
N TYR A 574 23.52 -4.06 -3.55
CA TYR A 574 22.52 -5.11 -3.46
C TYR A 574 21.34 -4.88 -4.44
N VAL A 575 21.05 -3.64 -4.78
CA VAL A 575 20.08 -3.27 -5.82
C VAL A 575 20.60 -3.70 -7.19
N VAL A 576 21.83 -3.35 -7.50
CA VAL A 576 22.51 -3.75 -8.75
C VAL A 576 22.57 -5.28 -8.86
N ARG A 577 22.95 -5.96 -7.78
CA ARG A 577 22.96 -7.42 -7.73
C ARG A 577 21.59 -8.02 -8.05
N ASN A 578 20.52 -7.52 -7.42
CA ASN A 578 19.16 -8.01 -7.64
C ASN A 578 18.71 -7.76 -9.09
N ALA A 579 19.05 -6.60 -9.66
CA ALA A 579 18.77 -6.27 -11.06
C ALA A 579 19.45 -7.26 -12.02
N CYS A 580 20.72 -7.62 -11.78
CA CYS A 580 21.42 -8.65 -12.57
C CYS A 580 20.69 -9.99 -12.54
N VAL A 581 20.25 -10.44 -11.35
CA VAL A 581 19.53 -11.72 -11.22
C VAL A 581 18.19 -11.68 -11.96
N VAL A 582 17.45 -10.58 -11.85
CA VAL A 582 16.17 -10.39 -12.58
C VAL A 582 16.39 -10.43 -14.09
N LEU A 583 17.40 -9.72 -14.61
CA LEU A 583 17.70 -9.71 -16.05
C LEU A 583 18.09 -11.09 -16.55
N GLY A 584 18.81 -11.87 -15.76
CA GLY A 584 19.16 -13.26 -16.07
C GLY A 584 17.92 -14.17 -16.17
N GLU A 585 16.88 -13.93 -15.38
CA GLU A 585 15.60 -14.66 -15.47
C GLU A 585 14.76 -14.25 -16.67
N LEU A 586 14.80 -12.97 -17.05
CA LEU A 586 14.00 -12.41 -18.17
C LEU A 586 14.53 -12.79 -19.56
N LYS A 587 15.76 -13.30 -19.65
CA LYS A 587 16.43 -13.66 -20.93
C LYS A 587 16.43 -12.52 -21.95
N ASP A 588 16.74 -11.31 -21.49
CA ASP A 588 16.80 -10.13 -22.33
C ASP A 588 17.81 -10.31 -23.49
N PRO A 589 17.45 -10.02 -24.74
CA PRO A 589 18.37 -10.12 -25.88
C PRO A 589 19.60 -9.20 -25.74
N GLU A 590 19.44 -8.04 -25.09
CA GLU A 590 20.51 -7.05 -24.90
C GLU A 590 21.31 -7.25 -23.60
N LEU A 591 21.08 -8.35 -22.89
CA LEU A 591 21.67 -8.65 -21.59
C LEU A 591 23.20 -8.52 -21.58
N LEU A 592 23.87 -9.02 -22.61
CA LEU A 592 25.33 -8.95 -22.71
C LEU A 592 25.85 -7.52 -22.72
N GLN A 593 25.25 -6.66 -23.52
CA GLN A 593 25.64 -5.25 -23.61
C GLN A 593 25.45 -4.54 -22.26
N GLN A 594 24.37 -4.86 -21.56
CA GLN A 594 24.01 -4.20 -20.31
C GLN A 594 24.86 -4.70 -19.13
N LEU A 595 25.15 -6.00 -19.04
CA LEU A 595 25.88 -6.57 -17.92
C LEU A 595 27.41 -6.55 -18.10
N THR A 596 27.93 -6.31 -19.31
CA THR A 596 29.38 -6.20 -19.53
C THR A 596 30.02 -5.12 -18.62
N PRO A 597 29.52 -3.91 -18.49
CA PRO A 597 30.06 -2.93 -17.56
C PRO A 597 29.94 -3.38 -16.10
N VAL A 598 28.87 -4.10 -15.76
CA VAL A 598 28.60 -4.55 -14.38
C VAL A 598 29.57 -5.64 -13.93
N LEU A 599 30.14 -6.42 -14.85
CA LEU A 599 31.22 -7.37 -14.55
C LEU A 599 32.50 -6.70 -14.02
N GLN A 600 32.64 -5.38 -14.19
CA GLN A 600 33.76 -4.59 -13.66
C GLN A 600 33.44 -3.94 -12.30
N HIS A 601 32.29 -4.22 -11.73
CA HIS A 601 31.85 -3.64 -10.44
C HIS A 601 32.81 -4.01 -9.30
N GLU A 602 33.02 -3.09 -8.34
CA GLU A 602 33.95 -3.30 -7.23
C GLU A 602 33.54 -4.44 -6.29
N GLU A 603 32.22 -4.61 -6.09
CA GLU A 603 31.66 -5.63 -5.19
C GLU A 603 31.57 -6.99 -5.89
N LEU A 604 32.23 -8.00 -5.31
CA LEU A 604 32.30 -9.38 -5.85
C LEU A 604 30.91 -10.04 -6.01
N ARG A 605 29.97 -9.74 -5.11
CA ARG A 605 28.61 -10.30 -5.19
C ARG A 605 27.85 -9.79 -6.41
N VAL A 606 28.14 -8.57 -6.87
CA VAL A 606 27.58 -8.00 -8.10
C VAL A 606 28.23 -8.65 -9.31
N GLN A 607 29.57 -8.76 -9.35
CA GLN A 607 30.29 -9.45 -10.42
C GLN A 607 29.76 -10.88 -10.61
N ARG A 608 29.60 -11.61 -9.49
CA ARG A 608 29.06 -12.97 -9.53
C ARG A 608 27.64 -13.04 -10.09
N ALA A 609 26.74 -12.15 -9.64
CA ALA A 609 25.37 -12.13 -10.11
C ALA A 609 25.27 -11.78 -11.62
N ALA A 610 26.12 -10.86 -12.10
CA ALA A 610 26.21 -10.51 -13.52
C ALA A 610 26.74 -11.70 -14.34
N LEU A 611 27.78 -12.39 -13.87
CA LEU A 611 28.33 -13.59 -14.50
C LEU A 611 27.27 -14.70 -14.59
N ASP A 612 26.63 -15.03 -13.47
CA ASP A 612 25.60 -16.06 -13.38
C ASP A 612 24.42 -15.75 -14.33
N ALA A 613 24.04 -14.48 -14.44
CA ALA A 613 23.00 -14.02 -15.36
C ALA A 613 23.39 -14.21 -16.82
N ILE A 614 24.62 -13.87 -17.19
CA ILE A 614 25.18 -14.07 -18.54
C ILE A 614 25.24 -15.57 -18.89
N ILE A 615 25.71 -16.41 -17.98
CA ILE A 615 25.79 -17.86 -18.18
C ILE A 615 24.36 -18.43 -18.37
N LYS A 616 23.44 -18.05 -17.51
CA LYS A 616 22.04 -18.53 -17.52
C LYS A 616 21.28 -18.11 -18.78
N SER A 617 21.54 -16.93 -19.29
CA SER A 617 20.87 -16.41 -20.50
C SER A 617 21.18 -17.22 -21.75
N ARG A 618 22.33 -17.90 -21.78
CA ARG A 618 22.87 -18.60 -22.98
C ARG A 618 22.98 -17.70 -24.23
N ALA A 619 23.14 -16.39 -23.99
CA ALA A 619 23.21 -15.43 -25.09
C ALA A 619 24.41 -15.74 -26.03
N PRO A 620 24.24 -15.61 -27.35
CA PRO A 620 25.34 -15.75 -28.30
C PRO A 620 26.39 -14.65 -28.02
N GLY A 621 27.66 -14.96 -28.27
CA GLY A 621 28.78 -14.02 -28.04
C GLY A 621 29.22 -13.90 -26.56
N ARG A 622 28.60 -14.62 -25.63
CA ARG A 622 29.00 -14.55 -24.20
C ARG A 622 30.46 -14.98 -23.98
N ALA A 623 30.97 -15.90 -24.76
CA ALA A 623 32.37 -16.33 -24.66
C ALA A 623 33.35 -15.18 -24.86
N ARG A 624 33.13 -14.36 -25.88
CA ARG A 624 33.92 -13.16 -26.16
C ARG A 624 33.85 -12.16 -25.01
N VAL A 625 32.65 -11.88 -24.54
CA VAL A 625 32.47 -10.95 -23.41
C VAL A 625 33.19 -11.43 -22.17
N LEU A 626 33.04 -12.71 -21.80
CA LEU A 626 33.68 -13.28 -20.62
C LEU A 626 35.19 -13.26 -20.70
N ALA A 627 35.75 -13.60 -21.88
CA ALA A 627 37.19 -13.57 -22.12
C ALA A 627 37.76 -12.14 -22.02
N ALA A 628 37.08 -11.15 -22.59
CA ALA A 628 37.52 -9.76 -22.59
C ALA A 628 37.56 -9.13 -21.19
N VAL A 629 36.71 -9.57 -20.24
CA VAL A 629 36.64 -9.00 -18.90
C VAL A 629 37.42 -9.80 -17.85
N LEU A 630 38.07 -10.90 -18.21
CA LEU A 630 38.75 -11.79 -17.26
C LEU A 630 39.69 -11.07 -16.29
N SER A 631 40.48 -10.10 -16.76
CA SER A 631 41.44 -9.34 -15.94
C SER A 631 40.76 -8.45 -14.89
N HIS A 632 39.49 -8.11 -15.06
CA HIS A 632 38.69 -7.29 -14.14
C HIS A 632 37.95 -8.12 -13.10
N LEU A 633 37.73 -9.41 -13.37
CA LEU A 633 37.08 -10.33 -12.44
C LEU A 633 38.03 -10.70 -11.30
N LYS A 634 37.48 -10.99 -10.12
CA LYS A 634 38.30 -11.27 -8.91
C LYS A 634 37.93 -12.62 -8.29
N GLY A 635 38.95 -13.31 -7.77
CA GLY A 635 38.80 -14.51 -6.97
C GLY A 635 37.95 -15.61 -7.65
N GLN A 636 37.00 -16.15 -6.93
CA GLN A 636 36.14 -17.25 -7.42
C GLN A 636 35.33 -16.88 -8.65
N VAL A 637 35.01 -15.59 -8.87
CA VAL A 637 34.23 -15.15 -10.05
C VAL A 637 35.07 -15.32 -11.31
N GLN A 638 36.35 -15.02 -11.23
CA GLN A 638 37.31 -15.21 -12.34
C GLN A 638 37.52 -16.69 -12.67
N GLU A 639 37.63 -17.55 -11.64
CA GLU A 639 37.67 -18.99 -11.84
C GLU A 639 36.44 -19.55 -12.52
N HIS A 640 35.23 -19.11 -12.07
CA HIS A 640 33.96 -19.54 -12.65
C HIS A 640 33.81 -19.10 -14.11
N ALA A 641 34.28 -17.88 -14.45
CA ALA A 641 34.28 -17.43 -15.85
C ALA A 641 35.20 -18.30 -16.74
N LEU A 642 36.38 -18.69 -16.22
CA LEU A 642 37.27 -19.59 -16.93
C LEU A 642 36.69 -21.00 -17.12
N ASP A 643 36.02 -21.54 -16.09
CA ASP A 643 35.33 -22.84 -16.18
C ASP A 643 34.22 -22.81 -17.24
N GLU A 644 33.45 -21.71 -17.33
CA GLU A 644 32.45 -21.52 -18.40
C GLU A 644 33.12 -21.43 -19.75
N LEU A 645 34.25 -20.76 -19.92
CA LEU A 645 35.00 -20.66 -21.18
C LEU A 645 35.53 -22.02 -21.61
N ILE A 646 35.99 -22.88 -20.70
CA ILE A 646 36.38 -24.28 -21.00
C ILE A 646 35.17 -25.06 -21.54
N TYR A 647 33.99 -24.84 -20.97
CA TYR A 647 32.76 -25.48 -21.42
C TYR A 647 32.30 -25.01 -22.81
N LEU A 648 32.40 -23.69 -23.05
CA LEU A 648 31.90 -23.06 -24.32
C LEU A 648 32.72 -23.42 -25.55
N LYS A 649 34.02 -23.59 -25.41
CA LYS A 649 34.96 -23.92 -26.47
C LYS A 649 34.81 -23.00 -27.73
N SER A 650 34.53 -21.72 -27.51
CA SER A 650 34.24 -20.77 -28.57
C SER A 650 35.51 -20.12 -29.12
N PRO A 651 35.74 -20.15 -30.46
CA PRO A 651 36.88 -19.48 -31.09
C PRO A 651 36.96 -17.98 -30.84
N GLU A 652 35.81 -17.34 -30.60
CA GLU A 652 35.71 -15.89 -30.32
C GLU A 652 36.50 -15.45 -29.08
N ALA A 653 36.77 -16.38 -28.15
CA ALA A 653 37.50 -16.10 -26.93
C ALA A 653 39.01 -16.18 -27.05
N LEU A 654 39.55 -16.75 -28.15
CA LEU A 654 40.98 -17.08 -28.26
C LEU A 654 41.91 -15.87 -28.09
N SER A 655 41.62 -14.77 -28.77
CA SER A 655 42.47 -13.57 -28.73
C SER A 655 42.57 -12.98 -27.32
N ASP A 656 41.42 -12.88 -26.64
CA ASP A 656 41.33 -12.28 -25.29
C ASP A 656 41.93 -13.22 -24.25
N LEU A 657 41.73 -14.56 -24.39
CA LEU A 657 42.38 -15.55 -23.54
C LEU A 657 43.92 -15.55 -23.71
N GLU A 658 44.44 -15.42 -24.92
CA GLU A 658 45.86 -15.27 -25.19
C GLU A 658 46.40 -14.01 -24.51
N GLN A 659 45.76 -12.86 -24.72
CA GLN A 659 46.14 -11.60 -24.09
C GLN A 659 46.14 -11.71 -22.55
N TYR A 660 45.13 -12.36 -21.98
CA TYR A 660 45.03 -12.61 -20.56
C TYR A 660 46.24 -13.42 -20.01
N VAL A 661 46.60 -14.52 -20.70
CA VAL A 661 47.74 -15.38 -20.30
C VAL A 661 49.05 -14.60 -20.30
N PHE A 662 49.30 -13.70 -21.23
CA PHE A 662 50.52 -12.91 -21.28
C PHE A 662 50.53 -11.63 -20.42
N ALA A 663 49.38 -11.12 -20.06
CA ALA A 663 49.25 -9.92 -19.25
C ALA A 663 49.20 -10.21 -17.73
N GLU A 664 48.76 -11.41 -17.34
CA GLU A 664 48.56 -11.77 -15.93
C GLU A 664 49.90 -12.09 -15.23
N LYS A 665 49.91 -11.87 -13.91
CA LYS A 665 51.09 -12.07 -13.09
C LYS A 665 51.39 -13.56 -12.92
N PRO A 666 52.71 -13.99 -12.93
CA PRO A 666 53.09 -15.39 -12.80
C PRO A 666 52.69 -16.06 -11.46
N ASP A 667 52.46 -15.30 -10.41
CA ASP A 667 52.00 -15.77 -9.11
C ASP A 667 50.56 -16.35 -9.12
N ARG A 668 49.78 -16.07 -10.17
CA ARG A 668 48.45 -16.62 -10.36
C ARG A 668 48.43 -17.88 -11.25
N ALA A 669 49.37 -18.77 -11.07
CA ALA A 669 49.58 -19.96 -11.90
C ALA A 669 48.30 -20.81 -12.08
N ALA A 670 47.44 -20.95 -11.05
CA ALA A 670 46.21 -21.73 -11.14
C ALA A 670 45.22 -21.16 -12.15
N LEU A 671 45.07 -19.84 -12.21
CA LEU A 671 44.17 -19.16 -13.20
C LEU A 671 44.76 -19.25 -14.60
N LEU A 672 46.08 -19.07 -14.74
CA LEU A 672 46.77 -19.24 -16.02
C LEU A 672 46.64 -20.67 -16.55
N ILE A 673 46.69 -21.68 -15.69
CA ILE A 673 46.45 -23.09 -16.07
C ILE A 673 45.02 -23.23 -16.64
N LYS A 674 44.01 -22.73 -15.95
CA LYS A 674 42.60 -22.76 -16.48
C LYS A 674 42.46 -22.02 -17.80
N ALA A 675 43.11 -20.86 -17.95
CA ALA A 675 43.06 -20.11 -19.21
C ALA A 675 43.70 -20.90 -20.35
N VAL A 676 44.84 -21.55 -20.14
CA VAL A 676 45.49 -22.41 -21.14
C VAL A 676 44.65 -23.66 -21.44
N GLN A 677 43.99 -24.25 -20.46
CA GLN A 677 43.02 -25.33 -20.64
C GLN A 677 41.83 -24.88 -21.53
N SER A 678 41.31 -23.65 -21.30
CA SER A 678 40.27 -23.06 -22.13
C SER A 678 40.75 -22.95 -23.56
N ILE A 679 41.94 -22.41 -23.81
CA ILE A 679 42.53 -22.31 -25.17
C ILE A 679 42.67 -23.70 -25.79
N GLY A 680 43.21 -24.68 -25.04
CA GLY A 680 43.41 -26.06 -25.55
C GLY A 680 42.11 -26.80 -25.86
N ALA A 681 40.99 -26.42 -25.25
CA ALA A 681 39.68 -26.98 -25.51
C ALA A 681 39.01 -26.42 -26.79
N ILE A 682 39.52 -25.30 -27.31
CA ILE A 682 38.97 -24.63 -28.51
C ILE A 682 39.63 -25.20 -29.77
N HIS A 683 38.87 -25.89 -30.60
CA HIS A 683 39.32 -26.46 -31.86
C HIS A 683 39.27 -25.43 -33.02
N ASP A 684 40.28 -24.57 -33.07
CA ASP A 684 40.44 -23.55 -34.12
C ASP A 684 41.84 -23.64 -34.75
N GLU A 685 41.98 -23.18 -35.97
CA GLU A 685 43.27 -23.20 -36.72
C GLU A 685 44.39 -22.43 -36.03
N LYS A 686 44.05 -21.38 -35.26
CA LYS A 686 45.00 -20.53 -34.52
C LYS A 686 45.42 -21.13 -33.18
N THR A 687 44.68 -22.09 -32.64
CA THR A 687 44.94 -22.66 -31.32
C THR A 687 46.34 -23.26 -31.18
N PRO A 688 46.85 -24.06 -32.15
CA PRO A 688 48.22 -24.61 -32.06
C PRO A 688 49.28 -23.51 -31.99
N ASP A 689 49.14 -22.44 -32.72
CA ASP A 689 50.09 -21.33 -32.71
C ASP A 689 50.10 -20.57 -31.38
N ILE A 690 48.95 -20.34 -30.81
CA ILE A 690 48.82 -19.71 -29.49
C ILE A 690 49.43 -20.59 -28.42
N LEU A 691 49.12 -21.89 -28.39
CA LEU A 691 49.69 -22.84 -27.46
C LEU A 691 51.21 -22.94 -27.56
N ALA A 692 51.74 -22.91 -28.81
CA ALA A 692 53.18 -22.91 -29.05
C ALA A 692 53.87 -21.63 -28.53
N ARG A 693 53.25 -20.46 -28.69
CA ARG A 693 53.75 -19.20 -28.11
C ARG A 693 53.78 -19.25 -26.59
N ILE A 694 52.71 -19.81 -25.96
CA ILE A 694 52.65 -19.99 -24.51
C ILE A 694 53.72 -20.98 -24.03
N LEU A 695 53.93 -22.11 -24.73
CA LEU A 695 54.94 -23.08 -24.41
C LEU A 695 56.36 -22.49 -24.49
N GLY A 696 56.65 -21.66 -25.50
CA GLY A 696 57.93 -20.96 -25.65
C GLY A 696 58.18 -19.80 -24.71
N ALA A 697 57.17 -19.31 -24.02
CA ALA A 697 57.24 -18.11 -23.18
C ALA A 697 57.93 -18.39 -21.83
N LYS A 698 59.28 -18.20 -21.73
CA LYS A 698 60.09 -18.42 -20.52
C LYS A 698 59.67 -17.61 -19.31
N LYS A 699 58.91 -16.53 -19.47
CA LYS A 699 58.37 -15.71 -18.39
C LYS A 699 57.20 -16.38 -17.67
N LEU A 700 56.54 -17.37 -18.28
CA LEU A 700 55.41 -18.08 -17.66
C LEU A 700 55.93 -19.24 -16.79
N PRO A 701 55.19 -19.57 -15.70
CA PRO A 701 55.53 -20.70 -14.82
C PRO A 701 55.65 -22.02 -15.60
N ALA A 702 56.61 -22.87 -15.24
CA ALA A 702 56.82 -24.16 -15.89
C ALA A 702 55.56 -25.04 -15.91
N THR A 703 54.72 -24.97 -14.85
CA THR A 703 53.44 -25.68 -14.77
C THR A 703 52.44 -25.22 -15.83
N VAL A 704 52.38 -23.92 -16.14
CA VAL A 704 51.50 -23.34 -17.16
C VAL A 704 51.97 -23.79 -18.55
N ARG A 705 53.30 -23.74 -18.80
CA ARG A 705 53.90 -24.20 -20.04
C ARG A 705 53.73 -25.71 -20.26
N GLN A 706 53.78 -26.51 -19.19
CA GLN A 706 53.49 -27.96 -19.26
C GLN A 706 52.03 -28.22 -19.68
N VAL A 707 51.04 -27.41 -19.23
CA VAL A 707 49.65 -27.54 -19.63
C VAL A 707 49.50 -27.21 -21.12
N ALA A 708 50.20 -26.20 -21.65
CA ALA A 708 50.22 -25.88 -23.05
C ALA A 708 50.81 -27.02 -23.91
N LEU A 709 51.92 -27.65 -23.42
CA LEU A 709 52.52 -28.83 -24.04
C LEU A 709 51.50 -29.98 -24.09
N ASN A 710 50.84 -30.28 -22.97
CA ASN A 710 49.87 -31.35 -22.89
C ASN A 710 48.69 -31.10 -23.86
N ALA A 711 48.21 -29.84 -23.93
CA ALA A 711 47.13 -29.45 -24.87
C ALA A 711 47.54 -29.63 -26.31
N LEU A 712 48.74 -29.20 -26.70
CA LEU A 712 49.30 -29.42 -28.04
C LEU A 712 49.45 -30.91 -28.36
N THR A 713 49.82 -31.73 -27.39
CA THR A 713 50.00 -33.19 -27.57
C THR A 713 48.69 -33.87 -27.93
N VAL A 714 47.57 -33.47 -27.36
CA VAL A 714 46.26 -34.06 -27.64
C VAL A 714 45.47 -33.36 -28.77
N PHE A 715 45.96 -32.20 -29.23
CA PHE A 715 45.23 -31.39 -30.19
C PHE A 715 45.24 -32.08 -31.58
N PRO A 716 44.05 -32.33 -32.21
CA PRO A 716 43.94 -33.17 -33.43
C PRO A 716 44.22 -32.39 -34.71
N SER A 717 45.44 -31.87 -34.88
CA SER A 717 45.81 -31.20 -36.11
C SER A 717 47.29 -31.40 -36.52
N PRO A 718 47.61 -31.42 -37.83
CA PRO A 718 48.97 -31.45 -38.32
C PRO A 718 49.83 -30.27 -37.86
N ALA A 719 49.20 -29.09 -37.76
CA ALA A 719 49.83 -27.87 -37.24
C ALA A 719 50.34 -28.05 -35.81
N ALA A 720 49.59 -28.71 -34.94
CA ALA A 720 50.03 -28.98 -33.57
C ALA A 720 51.28 -29.88 -33.50
N ARG A 721 51.35 -30.90 -34.38
CA ARG A 721 52.55 -31.78 -34.53
C ARG A 721 53.74 -30.95 -34.99
N GLN A 722 53.57 -30.12 -36.00
CA GLN A 722 54.66 -29.26 -36.50
C GLN A 722 55.17 -28.33 -35.41
N ARG A 723 54.29 -27.65 -34.65
CA ARG A 723 54.71 -26.77 -33.56
C ARG A 723 55.42 -27.50 -32.42
N LEU A 724 55.04 -28.74 -32.10
CA LEU A 724 55.78 -29.60 -31.15
C LEU A 724 57.19 -29.92 -31.62
N GLN A 725 57.38 -30.25 -32.93
CA GLN A 725 58.67 -30.53 -33.54
C GLN A 725 59.56 -29.28 -33.56
N GLU A 726 59.05 -28.13 -33.93
CA GLU A 726 59.73 -26.83 -33.89
C GLU A 726 60.23 -26.50 -32.48
N PHE A 727 59.38 -26.65 -31.45
CA PHE A 727 59.76 -26.40 -30.06
C PHE A 727 60.83 -27.41 -29.58
N ALA A 728 60.67 -28.68 -29.90
CA ALA A 728 61.59 -29.74 -29.55
C ALA A 728 63.00 -29.54 -30.15
N ALA A 729 63.06 -28.91 -31.34
CA ALA A 729 64.33 -28.60 -32.04
C ALA A 729 64.98 -27.31 -31.55
N SER A 730 64.21 -26.34 -31.07
CA SER A 730 64.67 -24.99 -30.71
C SER A 730 65.02 -24.76 -29.26
N SER A 731 64.81 -25.73 -28.37
CA SER A 731 64.96 -25.55 -26.91
C SER A 731 65.69 -26.73 -26.26
N ASP A 732 66.69 -26.43 -25.40
CA ASP A 732 67.37 -27.41 -24.55
C ASP A 732 66.74 -27.58 -23.16
N GLU A 733 65.56 -27.04 -22.94
CA GLU A 733 64.83 -27.12 -21.68
C GLU A 733 64.25 -28.52 -21.41
N PRO A 734 63.97 -28.88 -20.17
CA PRO A 734 63.34 -30.17 -19.81
C PRO A 734 62.02 -30.45 -20.55
N LEU A 735 61.26 -29.40 -20.84
CA LEU A 735 60.00 -29.50 -21.61
C LEU A 735 60.23 -29.92 -23.08
N ALA A 736 61.40 -29.63 -23.64
CA ALA A 736 61.74 -30.04 -25.02
C ALA A 736 61.91 -31.56 -25.15
N ALA A 737 62.40 -32.25 -24.14
CA ALA A 737 62.45 -33.70 -24.09
C ALA A 737 61.05 -34.34 -24.10
N SER A 738 60.14 -33.75 -23.32
CA SER A 738 58.71 -34.17 -23.33
C SER A 738 58.01 -33.88 -24.65
N ALA A 739 58.35 -32.75 -25.30
CA ALA A 739 57.81 -32.39 -26.61
C ALA A 739 58.29 -33.36 -27.74
N ARG A 740 59.58 -33.81 -27.70
CA ARG A 740 60.10 -34.83 -28.63
C ARG A 740 59.32 -36.13 -28.49
N SER A 741 59.17 -36.65 -27.29
CA SER A 741 58.41 -37.88 -27.03
C SER A 741 56.93 -37.75 -27.45
N ALA A 742 56.35 -36.58 -27.30
CA ALA A 742 54.95 -36.31 -27.73
C ALA A 742 54.81 -36.22 -29.26
N ALA A 743 55.82 -35.62 -29.95
CA ALA A 743 55.82 -35.51 -31.41
C ALA A 743 56.00 -36.85 -32.13
N GLU A 744 56.74 -37.80 -31.47
CA GLU A 744 56.95 -39.15 -32.00
C GLU A 744 55.72 -40.06 -31.84
N LYS A 745 54.91 -39.84 -30.81
CA LYS A 745 53.68 -40.62 -30.55
C LYS A 745 52.46 -40.20 -31.38
N LYS A 746 52.46 -39.06 -31.97
CA LYS A 746 51.41 -38.49 -32.80
C LYS A 746 51.71 -38.72 -34.30
#